data_9466085cc7a7d9d8b91d2d010efeb833
#
_entry.id   9466085cc7a7d9d8b91d2d010efeb833
#
_cell.length_a   1.000
_cell.length_b   1.000
_cell.length_c   1.000
_cell.angle_alpha   90.00
_cell.angle_beta   90.00
_cell.angle_gamma   90.00
#
_symmetry.space_group_name_H-M   'P 1'
#
loop_
_entity.id
_entity.type
_entity.pdbx_description
1 polymer ?
#
loop_
_entity_poly.entity_id
_entity_poly.type
_entity_poly.pdbx_seq_one_letter_code
_entity_poly.pdbx_strand_id
1 'polypeptide(L)'
;MGCDGIEEIELPDTITEIGDSAFKSCKNLNKVIIPESVTKIDGDAFAECSGLIDIKMHEGINTIGSRAFYKCDRLLDIVIPDSVEKIEFEAFRGCDKLENIKLSENLTIVGYGVFGDCKSISKIEIPKSLKKFDGTWGRGTNLSYGAFGGCSNLKTVNFEAGSTIVCAALFMGCDGIEEIELPDTITEIGDSAFKNCKNLDRITMNNGIEILESSAFEDCFSLTTINIPNTVKAISNSTFQDCTSLTEVHLSNILKEIPASTFSGCKKLTTINFPSTLTTIGNSAFSGCESLPEAILPSGVEKIESNAFKNCKAMKKAVVPDTVSSVGSSAFYGCEALADITLGSKLKKIESQTFYGCTVLPSIVLPYNVTTIGDSAFVNCTKLTQITVPRNTTSIASNAFSYPKKMTMYGPSDCYAQTYASGKGIKYVTQDIHATSVSLDITEKTAERYDDFQLTATIAPLNFTDAVVWTSSNEEVATVSDTGYVEICGVGTAVITVTAGNVKAACKITVPQLIDWIEFDEDEIELKAGQTYQLKPYISPSDATNKKLKYTSSDTKVAEVSASGLVIAKSEGEAKIRAAATDGSDEYAVCYVTVTGKAKVTGITLDRTSAEVKRGEKLTLNATVSPSYASNKKVVWKSANTKIATVDGNGSVTAKAPGRTKITVTSSENSSYQASCTVTVPYKITYKLNKGKNNASNPSTYYGKKVTLKNPSRKGYAFAGWYTDAKFKKKITSISSSAKSDYILYAKWTKVKVAKASLTSAKNSKSKQILLKYKKVSGAKGYEISYSTDKKFKKAVTKKNTAKTSYTISKLKKGKIYYVRIRAYKMDSTGKKVYGKYSSMKKVKVSK
;
A
#
# COMPACT_ATOMS: atom_id res chain seq x y z
N MET A 1 9.10 -28.84 46.55
CA MET A 1 10.10 -28.63 45.56
C MET A 1 10.71 -29.96 45.17
N GLY A 2 10.51 -30.36 43.90
CA GLY A 2 11.08 -31.54 43.28
C GLY A 2 10.67 -32.87 43.89
N CYS A 3 9.44 -33.36 43.62
CA CYS A 3 9.03 -34.71 44.08
C CYS A 3 9.41 -35.73 42.99
N ASP A 4 10.70 -36.17 42.95
CA ASP A 4 11.18 -37.13 41.96
C ASP A 4 10.52 -38.52 42.07
N GLY A 5 9.69 -38.77 43.07
CA GLY A 5 8.93 -40.01 43.23
C GLY A 5 7.55 -40.07 42.60
N ILE A 6 7.09 -38.94 42.01
CA ILE A 6 5.75 -38.88 41.38
C ILE A 6 5.90 -39.14 39.87
N GLU A 7 5.28 -40.23 39.39
CA GLU A 7 5.25 -40.57 37.96
C GLU A 7 3.91 -40.13 37.32
N GLU A 8 2.80 -40.24 38.03
CA GLU A 8 1.47 -39.81 37.62
C GLU A 8 0.79 -39.12 38.80
N ILE A 9 -0.12 -38.20 38.52
CA ILE A 9 -0.91 -37.52 39.54
C ILE A 9 -2.35 -37.32 39.02
N GLU A 10 -3.29 -37.67 39.88
CA GLU A 10 -4.70 -37.33 39.74
C GLU A 10 -5.02 -36.10 40.61
N LEU A 11 -5.42 -35.04 39.94
CA LEU A 11 -5.79 -33.80 40.60
C LEU A 11 -7.31 -33.84 40.96
N PRO A 12 -7.71 -33.47 42.18
CA PRO A 12 -9.12 -33.55 42.58
C PRO A 12 -9.96 -32.45 41.87
N ASP A 13 -11.21 -32.78 41.51
CA ASP A 13 -12.16 -31.88 40.84
C ASP A 13 -12.59 -30.66 41.68
N THR A 14 -12.07 -30.51 42.89
CA THR A 14 -12.37 -29.39 43.79
C THR A 14 -11.39 -28.23 43.69
N ILE A 15 -10.23 -28.43 43.03
CA ILE A 15 -9.25 -27.34 42.85
C ILE A 15 -9.65 -26.43 41.71
N THR A 16 -9.46 -25.12 41.88
CA THR A 16 -9.81 -24.10 40.91
C THR A 16 -8.59 -23.46 40.22
N GLU A 17 -7.39 -23.70 40.76
CA GLU A 17 -6.11 -23.22 40.23
C GLU A 17 -4.99 -24.19 40.55
N ILE A 18 -3.96 -24.22 39.68
CA ILE A 18 -2.69 -24.85 39.99
C ILE A 18 -1.72 -23.73 40.33
N GLY A 19 -1.37 -23.64 41.59
CA GLY A 19 -0.62 -22.54 42.18
C GLY A 19 0.84 -22.46 41.70
N ASP A 20 1.49 -21.34 42.00
CA ASP A 20 2.88 -21.08 41.66
C ASP A 20 3.82 -22.21 42.15
N SER A 21 4.65 -22.70 41.22
CA SER A 21 5.65 -23.74 41.49
C SER A 21 5.12 -25.06 42.05
N ALA A 22 3.82 -25.35 41.94
CA ALA A 22 3.15 -26.47 42.62
C ALA A 22 3.82 -27.83 42.32
N PHE A 23 4.22 -28.09 41.08
CA PHE A 23 4.89 -29.31 40.64
C PHE A 23 6.28 -29.03 40.04
N LYS A 24 6.90 -27.91 40.37
CA LYS A 24 8.22 -27.53 39.86
C LYS A 24 9.24 -28.60 40.12
N SER A 25 10.04 -28.98 39.09
CA SER A 25 11.12 -29.98 39.12
C SER A 25 10.65 -31.39 39.49
N CYS A 26 9.40 -31.77 39.25
CA CYS A 26 8.93 -33.16 39.35
C CYS A 26 9.36 -33.94 38.12
N LYS A 27 10.62 -34.38 38.10
CA LYS A 27 11.31 -34.91 36.92
C LYS A 27 10.77 -36.22 36.37
N ASN A 28 10.11 -37.05 37.20
CA ASN A 28 9.54 -38.32 36.78
C ASN A 28 8.06 -38.23 36.43
N LEU A 29 7.42 -37.08 36.67
CA LEU A 29 6.03 -36.87 36.32
C LEU A 29 5.90 -36.96 34.78
N ASN A 30 5.15 -37.94 34.25
CA ASN A 30 5.08 -38.24 32.81
C ASN A 30 3.72 -37.85 32.21
N LYS A 31 2.67 -37.78 33.01
CA LYS A 31 1.32 -37.44 32.55
C LYS A 31 0.55 -36.66 33.59
N VAL A 32 -0.21 -35.66 33.13
CA VAL A 32 -1.13 -34.86 33.95
C VAL A 32 -2.43 -34.64 33.18
N ILE A 33 -3.55 -34.83 33.88
CA ILE A 33 -4.86 -34.42 33.41
C ILE A 33 -5.34 -33.27 34.33
N ILE A 34 -5.56 -32.10 33.73
CA ILE A 34 -6.04 -30.94 34.47
C ILE A 34 -7.56 -31.07 34.63
N PRO A 35 -8.13 -31.03 35.87
CA PRO A 35 -9.58 -31.11 36.10
C PRO A 35 -10.34 -29.92 35.49
N GLU A 36 -11.61 -30.16 35.10
CA GLU A 36 -12.50 -29.14 34.54
C GLU A 36 -12.77 -27.93 35.46
N SER A 37 -12.53 -28.06 36.74
CA SER A 37 -12.63 -27.01 37.74
C SER A 37 -11.53 -25.97 37.70
N VAL A 38 -10.37 -26.31 37.09
CA VAL A 38 -9.19 -25.44 37.07
C VAL A 38 -9.37 -24.34 36.03
N THR A 39 -9.30 -23.10 36.45
CA THR A 39 -9.40 -21.92 35.55
C THR A 39 -8.06 -21.24 35.28
N LYS A 40 -7.02 -21.57 36.05
CA LYS A 40 -5.71 -20.95 35.96
C LYS A 40 -4.56 -21.92 36.22
N ILE A 41 -3.51 -21.87 35.45
CA ILE A 41 -2.22 -22.50 35.69
C ILE A 41 -1.24 -21.37 36.01
N ASP A 42 -0.74 -21.29 37.24
CA ASP A 42 0.12 -20.20 37.70
C ASP A 42 1.60 -20.37 37.27
N GLY A 43 2.42 -19.41 37.69
CA GLY A 43 3.81 -19.37 37.32
C GLY A 43 4.61 -20.60 37.76
N ASP A 44 5.58 -21.01 36.98
CA ASP A 44 6.45 -22.17 37.27
C ASP A 44 5.71 -23.49 37.64
N ALA A 45 4.38 -23.58 37.51
CA ALA A 45 3.56 -24.68 38.04
C ALA A 45 4.09 -26.09 37.74
N PHE A 46 4.57 -26.34 36.51
CA PHE A 46 5.22 -27.58 36.04
C PHE A 46 6.62 -27.33 35.49
N ALA A 47 7.28 -26.24 35.89
CA ALA A 47 8.62 -25.93 35.39
C ALA A 47 9.61 -27.05 35.72
N GLU A 48 10.46 -27.38 34.73
CA GLU A 48 11.51 -28.42 34.87
C GLU A 48 10.95 -29.84 35.12
N CYS A 49 9.70 -30.11 34.81
CA CYS A 49 9.14 -31.45 34.76
C CYS A 49 9.65 -32.18 33.50
N SER A 50 10.94 -32.48 33.48
CA SER A 50 11.62 -33.03 32.30
C SER A 50 11.13 -34.42 31.84
N GLY A 51 10.36 -35.13 32.68
CA GLY A 51 9.69 -36.38 32.36
C GLY A 51 8.34 -36.22 31.67
N LEU A 52 7.73 -35.02 31.71
CA LEU A 52 6.37 -34.81 31.26
C LEU A 52 6.25 -35.00 29.74
N ILE A 53 5.41 -35.96 29.31
CA ILE A 53 5.19 -36.32 27.91
C ILE A 53 3.82 -35.84 27.42
N ASP A 54 2.79 -35.98 28.24
CA ASP A 54 1.40 -35.69 27.90
C ASP A 54 0.75 -34.84 29.00
N ILE A 55 0.10 -33.76 28.58
CA ILE A 55 -0.75 -32.95 29.44
C ILE A 55 -2.06 -32.66 28.73
N LYS A 56 -3.19 -32.92 29.43
CA LYS A 56 -4.51 -32.59 28.92
C LYS A 56 -5.09 -31.40 29.66
N MET A 57 -5.36 -30.36 28.91
CA MET A 57 -6.08 -29.16 29.33
C MET A 57 -7.52 -29.21 28.81
N HIS A 58 -8.43 -28.53 29.45
CA HIS A 58 -9.85 -28.43 29.06
C HIS A 58 -10.29 -26.98 28.89
N GLU A 59 -11.47 -26.77 28.31
CA GLU A 59 -12.08 -25.46 28.20
C GLU A 59 -12.45 -24.94 29.65
N GLY A 60 -12.15 -23.65 29.86
CA GLY A 60 -12.28 -22.99 31.19
C GLY A 60 -10.95 -22.43 31.70
N ILE A 61 -9.81 -22.95 31.26
CA ILE A 61 -8.50 -22.34 31.56
C ILE A 61 -8.37 -21.06 30.72
N ASN A 62 -8.21 -19.90 31.38
CA ASN A 62 -8.14 -18.59 30.69
C ASN A 62 -6.73 -18.03 30.58
N THR A 63 -5.80 -18.47 31.41
CA THR A 63 -4.41 -17.99 31.41
C THR A 63 -3.44 -19.11 31.72
N ILE A 64 -2.34 -19.17 30.98
CA ILE A 64 -1.18 -20.01 31.27
C ILE A 64 -0.06 -19.07 31.76
N GLY A 65 0.33 -19.25 33.01
CA GLY A 65 1.24 -18.39 33.75
C GLY A 65 2.70 -18.49 33.26
N SER A 66 3.51 -17.56 33.76
CA SER A 66 4.93 -17.45 33.39
C SER A 66 5.70 -18.72 33.75
N ARG A 67 6.45 -19.26 32.76
CA ARG A 67 7.24 -20.48 32.93
C ARG A 67 6.45 -21.72 33.35
N ALA A 68 5.16 -21.75 33.22
CA ALA A 68 4.31 -22.84 33.72
C ALA A 68 4.79 -24.22 33.28
N PHE A 69 5.35 -24.36 32.07
CA PHE A 69 5.93 -25.60 31.49
C PHE A 69 7.38 -25.41 31.03
N TYR A 70 8.11 -24.49 31.66
CA TYR A 70 9.51 -24.23 31.32
C TYR A 70 10.37 -25.49 31.43
N LYS A 71 11.10 -25.84 30.36
CA LYS A 71 11.95 -27.02 30.28
C LYS A 71 11.24 -28.35 30.56
N CYS A 72 10.00 -28.51 30.06
CA CYS A 72 9.39 -29.81 29.96
C CYS A 72 9.93 -30.54 28.72
N ASP A 73 11.18 -31.02 28.81
CA ASP A 73 12.01 -31.44 27.66
C ASP A 73 11.43 -32.61 26.87
N ARG A 74 10.52 -33.42 27.46
CA ARG A 74 9.88 -34.56 26.79
C ARG A 74 8.46 -34.33 26.32
N LEU A 75 7.91 -33.16 26.54
CA LEU A 75 6.54 -32.79 26.06
C LEU A 75 6.53 -32.85 24.55
N LEU A 76 5.61 -33.67 23.96
CA LEU A 76 5.55 -33.91 22.51
C LEU A 76 4.47 -33.03 21.83
N ASP A 77 3.31 -32.99 22.42
CA ASP A 77 2.13 -32.37 21.84
C ASP A 77 1.43 -31.46 22.87
N ILE A 78 0.91 -30.33 22.42
CA ILE A 78 0.11 -29.46 23.28
C ILE A 78 -1.09 -28.91 22.53
N VAL A 79 -2.27 -28.99 23.14
CA VAL A 79 -3.49 -28.34 22.70
C VAL A 79 -3.84 -27.28 23.72
N ILE A 80 -3.74 -26.02 23.32
CA ILE A 80 -4.16 -24.88 24.13
C ILE A 80 -5.66 -24.70 23.93
N PRO A 81 -6.48 -24.81 25.01
CA PRO A 81 -7.94 -24.65 24.92
C PRO A 81 -8.35 -23.29 24.35
N ASP A 82 -9.51 -23.24 23.68
CA ASP A 82 -10.00 -21.98 23.08
C ASP A 82 -10.47 -20.95 24.12
N SER A 83 -10.59 -21.32 25.40
CA SER A 83 -10.78 -20.40 26.51
C SER A 83 -9.53 -19.59 26.90
N VAL A 84 -8.31 -20.00 26.44
CA VAL A 84 -7.07 -19.30 26.79
C VAL A 84 -6.90 -18.07 25.91
N GLU A 85 -6.92 -16.90 26.53
CA GLU A 85 -6.72 -15.60 25.87
C GLU A 85 -5.29 -15.09 25.98
N LYS A 86 -4.51 -15.55 26.98
CA LYS A 86 -3.14 -15.11 27.26
C LYS A 86 -2.24 -16.26 27.64
N ILE A 87 -1.02 -16.28 27.04
CA ILE A 87 0.09 -17.15 27.48
C ILE A 87 1.24 -16.23 27.89
N GLU A 88 1.71 -16.40 29.12
CA GLU A 88 2.68 -15.47 29.71
C GLU A 88 4.13 -15.86 29.41
N PHE A 89 5.06 -15.09 29.97
CA PHE A 89 6.51 -15.13 29.80
C PHE A 89 7.07 -16.56 29.91
N GLU A 90 7.83 -17.01 28.91
CA GLU A 90 8.57 -18.29 28.83
C GLU A 90 7.73 -19.55 29.15
N ALA A 91 6.41 -19.50 29.02
CA ALA A 91 5.53 -20.57 29.51
C ALA A 91 5.93 -21.97 29.05
N PHE A 92 6.39 -22.16 27.81
CA PHE A 92 6.84 -23.43 27.21
C PHE A 92 8.30 -23.39 26.76
N ARG A 93 9.09 -22.42 27.23
CA ARG A 93 10.46 -22.27 26.77
C ARG A 93 11.30 -23.50 27.10
N GLY A 94 12.08 -23.99 26.11
CA GLY A 94 12.97 -25.13 26.23
C GLY A 94 12.25 -26.48 26.27
N CYS A 95 11.00 -26.56 25.79
CA CYS A 95 10.34 -27.83 25.51
C CYS A 95 10.92 -28.45 24.24
N ASP A 96 12.14 -29.00 24.32
CA ASP A 96 12.98 -29.39 23.16
C ASP A 96 12.31 -30.44 22.26
N LYS A 97 11.38 -31.25 22.76
CA LYS A 97 10.68 -32.30 21.99
C LYS A 97 9.30 -31.91 21.50
N LEU A 98 8.83 -30.69 21.81
CA LEU A 98 7.52 -30.22 21.41
C LEU A 98 7.46 -30.09 19.88
N GLU A 99 6.64 -30.91 19.23
CA GLU A 99 6.48 -30.99 17.78
C GLU A 99 5.17 -30.39 17.31
N ASN A 100 4.06 -30.68 18.00
CA ASN A 100 2.73 -30.27 17.58
C ASN A 100 2.11 -29.33 18.60
N ILE A 101 1.73 -28.16 18.12
CA ILE A 101 1.05 -27.15 18.93
C ILE A 101 -0.25 -26.77 18.23
N LYS A 102 -1.37 -26.88 18.93
CA LYS A 102 -2.61 -26.20 18.56
C LYS A 102 -2.78 -25.01 19.50
N LEU A 103 -2.72 -23.79 18.97
CA LEU A 103 -2.98 -22.57 19.72
C LEU A 103 -4.51 -22.35 19.85
N SER A 104 -4.92 -21.64 20.92
CA SER A 104 -6.29 -21.17 21.12
C SER A 104 -6.75 -20.26 19.98
N GLU A 105 -7.97 -20.47 19.46
CA GLU A 105 -8.57 -19.57 18.43
C GLU A 105 -8.90 -18.17 19.00
N ASN A 106 -8.94 -18.02 20.34
CA ASN A 106 -9.18 -16.76 21.05
C ASN A 106 -7.91 -16.17 21.69
N LEU A 107 -6.75 -16.72 21.42
CA LEU A 107 -5.48 -16.22 21.93
C LEU A 107 -5.22 -14.80 21.43
N THR A 108 -5.18 -13.82 22.32
CA THR A 108 -4.97 -12.40 21.96
C THR A 108 -3.58 -11.89 22.31
N ILE A 109 -2.92 -12.48 23.32
CA ILE A 109 -1.64 -12.03 23.87
C ILE A 109 -0.70 -13.20 24.06
N VAL A 110 0.54 -13.06 23.56
CA VAL A 110 1.67 -13.95 23.86
C VAL A 110 2.81 -13.17 24.52
N GLY A 111 3.40 -13.76 25.52
CA GLY A 111 4.56 -13.21 26.24
C GLY A 111 5.90 -13.49 25.55
N TYR A 112 6.94 -12.85 26.06
CA TYR A 112 8.32 -13.06 25.65
C TYR A 112 8.71 -14.54 25.80
N GLY A 113 9.35 -15.11 24.75
CA GLY A 113 9.92 -16.44 24.77
C GLY A 113 8.94 -17.59 25.06
N VAL A 114 7.61 -17.39 24.84
CA VAL A 114 6.60 -18.40 25.20
C VAL A 114 6.96 -19.80 24.68
N PHE A 115 7.40 -19.93 23.44
CA PHE A 115 7.90 -21.17 22.82
C PHE A 115 9.41 -21.08 22.50
N GLY A 116 10.12 -20.21 23.22
CA GLY A 116 11.55 -20.02 23.01
C GLY A 116 12.32 -21.33 23.13
N ASP A 117 13.31 -21.53 22.27
CA ASP A 117 14.17 -22.72 22.27
C ASP A 117 13.44 -24.08 22.09
N CYS A 118 12.20 -24.09 21.60
CA CYS A 118 11.47 -25.33 21.26
C CYS A 118 11.95 -25.86 19.89
N LYS A 119 13.03 -26.65 19.90
CA LYS A 119 13.78 -27.04 18.70
C LYS A 119 13.06 -27.99 17.77
N SER A 120 12.05 -28.74 18.24
CA SER A 120 11.32 -29.71 17.41
C SER A 120 10.12 -29.16 16.69
N ILE A 121 9.66 -27.95 17.01
CA ILE A 121 8.56 -27.31 16.29
C ILE A 121 8.99 -27.07 14.84
N SER A 122 8.28 -27.69 13.88
CA SER A 122 8.55 -27.53 12.45
C SER A 122 7.50 -26.68 11.71
N LYS A 123 6.31 -26.55 12.28
CA LYS A 123 5.19 -25.78 11.73
C LYS A 123 4.36 -25.17 12.85
N ILE A 124 3.73 -24.04 12.57
CA ILE A 124 2.78 -23.39 13.48
C ILE A 124 1.66 -22.74 12.69
N GLU A 125 0.47 -22.73 13.26
CA GLU A 125 -0.68 -21.96 12.78
C GLU A 125 -0.96 -20.82 13.78
N ILE A 126 -0.92 -19.58 13.29
CA ILE A 126 -1.13 -18.35 14.09
C ILE A 126 -2.61 -17.96 14.01
N PRO A 127 -3.33 -17.90 15.15
CA PRO A 127 -4.75 -17.54 15.15
C PRO A 127 -4.94 -16.06 14.80
N LYS A 128 -6.02 -15.73 14.11
CA LYS A 128 -6.38 -14.35 13.73
C LYS A 128 -6.67 -13.41 14.89
N SER A 129 -6.95 -13.99 16.05
CA SER A 129 -7.18 -13.28 17.32
C SER A 129 -5.91 -12.69 17.90
N LEU A 130 -4.72 -13.26 17.59
CA LEU A 130 -3.43 -12.82 18.13
C LEU A 130 -3.08 -11.41 17.61
N LYS A 131 -3.03 -10.44 18.54
CA LYS A 131 -2.81 -9.02 18.24
C LYS A 131 -1.67 -8.40 19.03
N LYS A 132 -1.24 -9.01 20.13
CA LYS A 132 -0.33 -8.36 21.07
C LYS A 132 0.78 -9.30 21.54
N PHE A 133 2.00 -8.75 21.56
CA PHE A 133 3.15 -9.32 22.24
C PHE A 133 3.37 -8.59 23.58
N ASP A 134 3.48 -9.32 24.68
CA ASP A 134 3.74 -8.78 26.02
C ASP A 134 5.22 -8.94 26.37
N GLY A 135 6.00 -7.87 26.17
CA GLY A 135 7.43 -7.81 26.50
C GLY A 135 7.73 -7.24 27.90
N THR A 136 6.74 -7.09 28.78
CA THR A 136 6.86 -6.30 30.03
C THR A 136 7.84 -6.85 31.05
N TRP A 137 8.14 -8.13 31.04
CA TRP A 137 9.10 -8.78 31.97
C TRP A 137 10.57 -8.65 31.55
N GLY A 138 10.85 -8.08 30.37
CA GLY A 138 12.20 -7.89 29.82
C GLY A 138 12.89 -6.57 30.21
N ARG A 139 12.42 -5.83 31.19
CA ARG A 139 13.07 -4.56 31.62
C ARG A 139 14.46 -4.85 32.17
N GLY A 140 15.50 -4.61 31.34
CA GLY A 140 16.92 -4.74 31.72
C GLY A 140 17.68 -5.87 31.02
N THR A 141 17.03 -6.72 30.22
CA THR A 141 17.70 -7.69 29.36
C THR A 141 17.56 -7.23 27.91
N ASN A 142 18.65 -7.33 27.11
CA ASN A 142 18.54 -7.22 25.66
C ASN A 142 17.52 -8.27 25.21
N LEU A 143 16.33 -7.84 24.75
CA LEU A 143 15.32 -8.71 24.18
C LEU A 143 15.94 -9.37 22.93
N SER A 144 16.40 -10.63 23.06
CA SER A 144 17.03 -11.37 21.96
C SER A 144 16.10 -12.37 21.30
N TYR A 145 14.92 -12.60 21.89
CA TYR A 145 13.98 -13.65 21.48
C TYR A 145 12.54 -13.13 21.45
N GLY A 146 11.81 -13.48 20.40
CA GLY A 146 10.36 -13.33 20.34
C GLY A 146 9.64 -14.52 20.92
N ALA A 147 8.32 -14.64 20.67
CA ALA A 147 7.54 -15.76 21.19
C ALA A 147 8.07 -17.12 20.72
N PHE A 148 8.62 -17.21 19.48
CA PHE A 148 9.21 -18.41 18.88
C PHE A 148 10.74 -18.29 18.71
N GLY A 149 11.41 -17.45 19.48
CA GLY A 149 12.86 -17.27 19.39
C GLY A 149 13.64 -18.56 19.66
N GLY A 150 14.65 -18.86 18.83
CA GLY A 150 15.44 -20.09 18.96
C GLY A 150 14.76 -21.38 18.47
N CYS A 151 13.56 -21.31 17.88
CA CYS A 151 12.91 -22.44 17.21
C CYS A 151 13.60 -22.76 15.88
N SER A 152 14.76 -23.47 15.94
CA SER A 152 15.63 -23.67 14.77
C SER A 152 15.07 -24.56 13.66
N ASN A 153 14.01 -25.34 13.92
CA ASN A 153 13.36 -26.19 12.93
C ASN A 153 12.01 -25.62 12.43
N LEU A 154 11.56 -24.47 12.94
CA LEU A 154 10.30 -23.86 12.50
C LEU A 154 10.43 -23.30 11.08
N LYS A 155 9.99 -24.08 10.09
CA LYS A 155 10.07 -23.73 8.66
C LYS A 155 8.76 -23.29 8.07
N THR A 156 7.63 -23.70 8.65
CA THR A 156 6.30 -23.40 8.11
C THR A 156 5.48 -22.61 9.12
N VAL A 157 5.13 -21.39 8.72
CA VAL A 157 4.23 -20.52 9.47
C VAL A 157 2.97 -20.30 8.64
N ASN A 158 1.83 -20.70 9.19
CA ASN A 158 0.52 -20.45 8.60
C ASN A 158 -0.21 -19.42 9.44
N PHE A 159 -0.93 -18.52 8.81
CA PHE A 159 -1.82 -17.58 9.47
C PHE A 159 -3.26 -18.00 9.20
N GLU A 160 -4.09 -18.02 10.22
CA GLU A 160 -5.53 -18.27 10.08
C GLU A 160 -6.17 -17.24 9.14
N ALA A 161 -7.14 -17.68 8.34
CA ALA A 161 -7.84 -16.80 7.40
C ALA A 161 -8.51 -15.61 8.14
N GLY A 162 -8.16 -14.39 7.70
CA GLY A 162 -8.61 -13.15 8.35
C GLY A 162 -7.63 -12.56 9.36
N SER A 163 -6.44 -13.14 9.55
CA SER A 163 -5.34 -12.48 10.25
C SER A 163 -5.00 -11.15 9.58
N THR A 164 -4.88 -10.07 10.36
CA THR A 164 -4.66 -8.71 9.84
C THR A 164 -3.29 -8.13 10.19
N ILE A 165 -2.57 -8.75 11.11
CA ILE A 165 -1.28 -8.24 11.61
C ILE A 165 -0.33 -9.40 11.91
N VAL A 166 0.95 -9.21 11.64
CA VAL A 166 2.02 -9.97 12.27
C VAL A 166 2.42 -9.19 13.52
N CYS A 167 2.07 -9.68 14.71
CA CYS A 167 2.29 -8.92 15.91
C CYS A 167 3.78 -8.71 16.22
N ALA A 168 4.08 -7.68 17.03
CA ALA A 168 5.45 -7.32 17.39
C ALA A 168 6.24 -8.51 17.95
N ALA A 169 7.51 -8.60 17.60
CA ALA A 169 8.48 -9.59 18.07
C ALA A 169 8.03 -11.07 17.99
N LEU A 170 7.01 -11.41 17.21
CA LEU A 170 6.43 -12.77 17.21
C LEU A 170 7.50 -13.83 16.88
N PHE A 171 8.28 -13.60 15.82
CA PHE A 171 9.33 -14.51 15.34
C PHE A 171 10.76 -14.00 15.58
N MET A 172 10.91 -12.97 16.43
CA MET A 172 12.23 -12.41 16.70
C MET A 172 13.21 -13.49 17.20
N GLY A 173 14.34 -13.66 16.49
CA GLY A 173 15.34 -14.68 16.81
C GLY A 173 14.96 -16.10 16.37
N CYS A 174 14.02 -16.26 15.46
CA CYS A 174 13.62 -17.56 14.92
C CYS A 174 14.46 -17.91 13.68
N ASP A 175 15.55 -18.66 13.90
CA ASP A 175 16.49 -19.03 12.82
C ASP A 175 15.98 -20.18 11.92
N GLY A 176 14.84 -20.82 12.24
CA GLY A 176 14.25 -21.88 11.42
C GLY A 176 13.57 -21.39 10.14
N ILE A 177 13.11 -20.16 10.13
CA ILE A 177 12.34 -19.58 9.01
C ILE A 177 13.31 -19.18 7.89
N GLU A 178 13.21 -19.87 6.74
CA GLU A 178 13.99 -19.59 5.53
C GLU A 178 13.15 -18.75 4.53
N GLU A 179 11.86 -19.06 4.41
CA GLU A 179 10.90 -18.35 3.54
C GLU A 179 9.58 -18.15 4.26
N ILE A 180 8.90 -17.06 3.98
CA ILE A 180 7.55 -16.81 4.49
C ILE A 180 6.69 -16.12 3.44
N GLU A 181 5.44 -16.57 3.30
CA GLU A 181 4.41 -15.96 2.48
C GLU A 181 3.27 -15.46 3.39
N LEU A 182 3.00 -14.16 3.35
CA LEU A 182 1.97 -13.54 4.16
C LEU A 182 0.62 -13.55 3.42
N PRO A 183 -0.51 -13.88 4.10
CA PRO A 183 -1.83 -13.85 3.48
C PRO A 183 -2.27 -12.44 3.09
N ASP A 184 -3.13 -12.32 2.08
CA ASP A 184 -3.63 -11.04 1.53
C ASP A 184 -4.36 -10.15 2.55
N THR A 185 -4.73 -10.69 3.72
CA THR A 185 -5.42 -9.96 4.79
C THR A 185 -4.49 -9.22 5.75
N ILE A 186 -3.18 -9.51 5.74
CA ILE A 186 -2.20 -8.82 6.59
C ILE A 186 -2.00 -7.39 6.09
N THR A 187 -2.20 -6.42 6.98
CA THR A 187 -2.05 -4.98 6.72
C THR A 187 -0.85 -4.36 7.41
N GLU A 188 -0.28 -5.04 8.41
CA GLU A 188 0.80 -4.52 9.24
C GLU A 188 1.79 -5.62 9.62
N ILE A 189 3.08 -5.32 9.55
CA ILE A 189 4.16 -6.12 10.13
C ILE A 189 4.70 -5.33 11.31
N GLY A 190 4.47 -5.86 12.53
CA GLY A 190 4.76 -5.19 13.79
C GLY A 190 6.25 -5.04 14.10
N ASP A 191 6.52 -4.23 15.13
CA ASP A 191 7.88 -3.93 15.59
C ASP A 191 8.68 -5.23 15.87
N SER A 192 9.89 -5.31 15.32
CA SER A 192 10.81 -6.45 15.51
C SER A 192 10.23 -7.83 15.15
N ALA A 193 9.14 -7.90 14.37
CA ALA A 193 8.39 -9.15 14.13
C ALA A 193 9.26 -10.31 13.62
N PHE A 194 10.26 -10.04 12.76
CA PHE A 194 11.24 -10.98 12.22
C PHE A 194 12.68 -10.56 12.53
N LYS A 195 12.88 -9.67 13.51
CA LYS A 195 14.21 -9.23 13.88
C LYS A 195 15.09 -10.45 14.22
N ASN A 196 16.35 -10.44 13.73
CA ASN A 196 17.32 -11.51 13.97
C ASN A 196 16.88 -12.91 13.48
N CYS A 197 16.00 -12.98 12.44
CA CYS A 197 15.73 -14.21 11.70
C CYS A 197 16.86 -14.43 10.69
N LYS A 198 17.97 -14.98 11.15
CA LYS A 198 19.24 -14.99 10.39
C LYS A 198 19.20 -15.73 9.06
N ASN A 199 18.36 -16.77 8.97
CA ASN A 199 18.23 -17.61 7.79
C ASN A 199 17.09 -17.21 6.85
N LEU A 200 16.31 -16.19 7.19
CA LEU A 200 15.24 -15.68 6.33
C LEU A 200 15.85 -15.12 5.02
N ASP A 201 15.72 -15.88 3.94
CA ASP A 201 16.21 -15.54 2.60
C ASP A 201 15.17 -14.75 1.80
N ARG A 202 13.88 -15.10 1.96
CA ARG A 202 12.79 -14.50 1.19
C ARG A 202 11.52 -14.31 2.00
N ILE A 203 10.90 -13.12 1.81
CA ILE A 203 9.55 -12.83 2.24
C ILE A 203 8.69 -12.39 1.06
N THR A 204 7.50 -12.98 0.92
CA THR A 204 6.49 -12.54 -0.03
C THR A 204 5.46 -11.67 0.67
N MET A 205 5.50 -10.37 0.36
CA MET A 205 4.53 -9.37 0.85
C MET A 205 3.38 -9.24 -0.14
N ASN A 206 2.15 -9.23 0.35
CA ASN A 206 0.96 -9.03 -0.46
C ASN A 206 0.58 -7.54 -0.59
N ASN A 207 -0.40 -7.22 -1.46
CA ASN A 207 -0.90 -5.86 -1.66
C ASN A 207 -1.89 -5.39 -0.55
N GLY A 208 -1.98 -6.07 0.58
CA GLY A 208 -2.74 -5.63 1.75
C GLY A 208 -1.91 -4.82 2.74
N ILE A 209 -0.57 -5.01 2.72
CA ILE A 209 0.33 -4.39 3.70
C ILE A 209 0.39 -2.88 3.49
N GLU A 210 0.17 -2.13 4.56
CA GLU A 210 0.20 -0.66 4.59
C GLU A 210 1.36 -0.10 5.41
N ILE A 211 1.83 -0.82 6.44
CA ILE A 211 2.83 -0.36 7.40
C ILE A 211 3.87 -1.46 7.68
N LEU A 212 5.14 -1.08 7.69
CA LEU A 212 6.26 -1.86 8.21
C LEU A 212 6.82 -1.15 9.44
N GLU A 213 6.70 -1.77 10.61
CA GLU A 213 7.11 -1.17 11.86
C GLU A 213 8.62 -1.29 12.12
N SER A 214 9.11 -0.64 13.20
CA SER A 214 10.53 -0.53 13.52
C SER A 214 11.20 -1.88 13.63
N SER A 215 12.42 -1.99 13.10
CA SER A 215 13.27 -3.18 13.23
C SER A 215 12.63 -4.48 12.72
N ALA A 216 11.53 -4.41 11.95
CA ALA A 216 10.73 -5.59 11.59
C ALA A 216 11.56 -6.73 10.96
N PHE A 217 12.63 -6.40 10.23
CA PHE A 217 13.57 -7.33 9.58
C PHE A 217 15.05 -7.02 9.93
N GLU A 218 15.30 -6.30 11.01
CA GLU A 218 16.66 -6.02 11.46
C GLU A 218 17.43 -7.33 11.69
N ASP A 219 18.72 -7.40 11.28
CA ASP A 219 19.58 -8.58 11.40
C ASP A 219 19.11 -9.84 10.63
N CYS A 220 18.26 -9.67 9.60
CA CYS A 220 17.94 -10.76 8.66
C CYS A 220 19.09 -10.93 7.67
N PHE A 221 20.20 -11.58 8.13
CA PHE A 221 21.46 -11.63 7.38
C PHE A 221 21.38 -12.34 6.04
N SER A 222 20.44 -13.28 5.87
CA SER A 222 20.28 -14.05 4.63
C SER A 222 19.36 -13.40 3.62
N LEU A 223 18.57 -12.38 4.01
CA LEU A 223 17.59 -11.73 3.13
C LEU A 223 18.30 -11.12 1.91
N THR A 224 17.94 -11.57 0.69
CA THR A 224 18.65 -11.22 -0.54
C THR A 224 17.95 -10.15 -1.35
N THR A 225 16.63 -10.19 -1.38
CA THR A 225 15.80 -9.22 -2.13
C THR A 225 14.54 -8.87 -1.37
N ILE A 226 14.07 -7.63 -1.51
CA ILE A 226 12.81 -7.19 -0.94
C ILE A 226 11.98 -6.39 -1.94
N ASN A 227 10.70 -6.78 -2.06
CA ASN A 227 9.73 -6.05 -2.87
C ASN A 227 8.63 -5.51 -1.94
N ILE A 228 8.66 -4.19 -1.71
CA ILE A 228 7.70 -3.50 -0.85
C ILE A 228 6.50 -3.08 -1.72
N PRO A 229 5.29 -3.60 -1.45
CA PRO A 229 4.10 -3.30 -2.24
C PRO A 229 3.76 -1.80 -2.27
N ASN A 230 3.13 -1.34 -3.36
CA ASN A 230 2.70 0.06 -3.50
C ASN A 230 1.57 0.48 -2.54
N THR A 231 1.05 -0.43 -1.74
CA THR A 231 0.11 -0.14 -0.65
C THR A 231 0.79 0.33 0.62
N VAL A 232 2.11 0.06 0.77
CA VAL A 232 2.88 0.49 1.95
C VAL A 232 3.05 2.00 1.92
N LYS A 233 2.44 2.66 2.91
CA LYS A 233 2.42 4.11 3.12
C LYS A 233 3.58 4.58 3.98
N ALA A 234 4.02 3.73 4.91
CA ALA A 234 5.06 4.03 5.87
C ALA A 234 5.95 2.82 6.15
N ILE A 235 7.24 3.11 6.31
CA ILE A 235 8.27 2.21 6.83
C ILE A 235 8.80 2.91 8.08
N SER A 236 9.08 2.16 9.15
CA SER A 236 9.63 2.74 10.38
C SER A 236 11.16 2.58 10.44
N ASN A 237 11.77 3.11 11.50
CA ASN A 237 13.23 3.11 11.67
C ASN A 237 13.81 1.69 11.69
N SER A 238 15.02 1.53 11.19
CA SER A 238 15.81 0.29 11.28
C SER A 238 15.14 -0.95 10.65
N THR A 239 14.09 -0.79 9.86
CA THR A 239 13.26 -1.92 9.37
C THR A 239 14.09 -3.03 8.71
N PHE A 240 15.14 -2.69 7.94
CA PHE A 240 16.05 -3.64 7.26
C PHE A 240 17.50 -3.42 7.69
N GLN A 241 17.74 -2.85 8.88
CA GLN A 241 19.10 -2.63 9.37
C GLN A 241 19.85 -3.95 9.42
N ASP A 242 21.14 -3.91 9.03
CA ASP A 242 22.07 -5.04 9.03
C ASP A 242 21.60 -6.29 8.23
N CYS A 243 20.70 -6.14 7.25
CA CYS A 243 20.42 -7.16 6.24
C CYS A 243 21.61 -7.28 5.27
N THR A 244 22.69 -7.90 5.75
CA THR A 244 24.01 -7.86 5.08
C THR A 244 24.07 -8.53 3.72
N SER A 245 23.12 -9.45 3.41
CA SER A 245 23.00 -10.10 2.09
C SER A 245 22.06 -9.40 1.13
N LEU A 246 21.35 -8.36 1.56
CA LEU A 246 20.36 -7.66 0.73
C LEU A 246 21.06 -6.98 -0.45
N THR A 247 20.68 -7.37 -1.68
CA THR A 247 21.27 -6.87 -2.94
C THR A 247 20.34 -5.94 -3.70
N GLU A 248 19.04 -6.14 -3.60
CA GLU A 248 18.02 -5.44 -4.37
C GLU A 248 16.79 -5.09 -3.52
N VAL A 249 16.35 -3.83 -3.63
CA VAL A 249 15.20 -3.29 -2.93
C VAL A 249 14.28 -2.59 -3.92
N HIS A 250 13.01 -2.98 -3.94
CA HIS A 250 11.94 -2.26 -4.63
C HIS A 250 11.04 -1.58 -3.61
N LEU A 251 11.14 -0.25 -3.52
CA LEU A 251 10.33 0.58 -2.63
C LEU A 251 8.94 0.85 -3.20
N SER A 252 7.97 1.06 -2.31
CA SER A 252 6.64 1.55 -2.66
C SER A 252 6.70 2.92 -3.37
N ASN A 253 5.94 3.09 -4.46
CA ASN A 253 5.90 4.33 -5.25
C ASN A 253 5.25 5.52 -4.54
N ILE A 254 4.56 5.30 -3.41
CA ILE A 254 3.89 6.34 -2.62
C ILE A 254 4.65 6.74 -1.37
N LEU A 255 5.80 6.12 -1.12
CA LEU A 255 6.61 6.36 0.07
C LEU A 255 7.17 7.79 0.03
N LYS A 256 7.02 8.53 1.14
CA LYS A 256 7.48 9.91 1.27
C LYS A 256 8.83 10.03 1.98
N GLU A 257 9.21 9.04 2.78
CA GLU A 257 10.41 9.05 3.60
C GLU A 257 11.07 7.68 3.62
N ILE A 258 12.40 7.66 3.64
CA ILE A 258 13.20 6.52 4.06
C ILE A 258 13.71 6.87 5.46
N PRO A 259 13.16 6.26 6.53
CA PRO A 259 13.45 6.64 7.90
C PRO A 259 14.87 6.31 8.35
N ALA A 260 15.18 6.68 9.61
CA ALA A 260 16.51 6.48 10.16
C ALA A 260 16.92 5.01 10.17
N SER A 261 18.18 4.73 9.79
CA SER A 261 18.82 3.41 9.78
C SER A 261 18.11 2.34 8.96
N THR A 262 17.11 2.68 8.12
CA THR A 262 16.26 1.70 7.40
C THR A 262 17.08 0.62 6.68
N PHE A 263 18.17 0.99 5.98
CA PHE A 263 19.07 0.08 5.26
C PHE A 263 20.52 0.18 5.79
N SER A 264 20.70 0.71 7.01
CA SER A 264 22.03 0.78 7.60
C SER A 264 22.65 -0.62 7.68
N GLY A 265 23.92 -0.77 7.28
CA GLY A 265 24.62 -2.06 7.30
C GLY A 265 24.22 -3.06 6.20
N CYS A 266 23.37 -2.69 5.23
CA CYS A 266 23.07 -3.52 4.06
C CYS A 266 24.27 -3.53 3.09
N LYS A 267 25.35 -4.24 3.45
CA LYS A 267 26.66 -4.14 2.80
C LYS A 267 26.66 -4.50 1.32
N LYS A 268 25.78 -5.44 0.91
CA LYS A 268 25.71 -5.92 -0.47
C LYS A 268 24.67 -5.20 -1.33
N LEU A 269 23.97 -4.18 -0.80
CA LEU A 269 22.95 -3.46 -1.54
C LEU A 269 23.54 -2.77 -2.77
N THR A 270 23.09 -3.16 -3.97
CA THR A 270 23.52 -2.60 -5.26
C THR A 270 22.41 -1.91 -6.03
N THR A 271 21.16 -2.30 -5.77
CA THR A 271 19.99 -1.82 -6.54
C THR A 271 18.88 -1.37 -5.62
N ILE A 272 18.48 -0.11 -5.77
CA ILE A 272 17.32 0.46 -5.09
C ILE A 272 16.65 1.49 -6.00
N ASN A 273 15.30 1.50 -6.06
CA ASN A 273 14.55 2.57 -6.71
C ASN A 273 14.18 3.64 -5.68
N PHE A 274 14.43 4.90 -5.99
CA PHE A 274 13.93 6.03 -5.21
C PHE A 274 12.61 6.53 -5.80
N PRO A 275 11.45 6.42 -5.10
CA PRO A 275 10.17 6.88 -5.62
C PRO A 275 10.13 8.40 -5.79
N SER A 276 9.43 8.90 -6.80
CA SER A 276 9.31 10.34 -7.08
C SER A 276 8.58 11.14 -5.97
N THR A 277 7.86 10.45 -5.10
CA THR A 277 7.16 11.01 -3.92
C THR A 277 8.07 11.26 -2.72
N LEU A 278 9.33 10.82 -2.79
CA LEU A 278 10.27 10.87 -1.68
C LEU A 278 10.67 12.32 -1.38
N THR A 279 10.57 12.73 -0.11
CA THR A 279 10.93 14.05 0.40
C THR A 279 12.12 14.02 1.35
N THR A 280 12.34 12.90 2.05
CA THR A 280 13.35 12.81 3.11
C THR A 280 14.15 11.51 3.05
N ILE A 281 15.46 11.62 3.17
CA ILE A 281 16.38 10.51 3.48
C ILE A 281 16.83 10.69 4.94
N GLY A 282 16.42 9.77 5.81
CA GLY A 282 16.62 9.82 7.25
C GLY A 282 18.06 9.60 7.70
N ASN A 283 18.30 9.81 9.00
CA ASN A 283 19.60 9.64 9.63
C ASN A 283 20.13 8.22 9.42
N SER A 284 21.38 8.12 8.93
CA SER A 284 22.04 6.82 8.71
C SER A 284 21.28 5.83 7.80
N ALA A 285 20.28 6.30 7.01
CA ALA A 285 19.37 5.44 6.24
C ALA A 285 20.09 4.41 5.35
N PHE A 286 21.25 4.77 4.78
CA PHE A 286 22.11 3.90 3.96
C PHE A 286 23.55 3.80 4.52
N SER A 287 23.73 4.09 5.80
CA SER A 287 25.07 4.01 6.40
C SER A 287 25.63 2.60 6.28
N GLY A 288 26.84 2.44 5.74
CA GLY A 288 27.46 1.12 5.57
C GLY A 288 26.92 0.28 4.42
N CYS A 289 26.13 0.86 3.48
CA CYS A 289 25.80 0.23 2.20
C CYS A 289 27.03 0.22 1.27
N GLU A 290 28.01 -0.62 1.61
CA GLU A 290 29.34 -0.60 1.01
C GLU A 290 29.35 -0.81 -0.50
N SER A 291 28.36 -1.54 -1.03
CA SER A 291 28.24 -1.90 -2.47
C SER A 291 27.34 -0.96 -3.27
N LEU A 292 26.67 0.03 -2.67
CA LEU A 292 25.76 0.93 -3.37
C LEU A 292 26.53 1.80 -4.38
N PRO A 293 26.27 1.67 -5.72
CA PRO A 293 27.13 2.29 -6.72
C PRO A 293 26.83 3.77 -6.98
N GLU A 294 25.60 4.21 -6.72
CA GLU A 294 25.18 5.58 -6.96
C GLU A 294 23.96 5.97 -6.10
N ALA A 295 23.77 7.28 -5.90
CA ALA A 295 22.60 7.88 -5.26
C ALA A 295 22.07 9.01 -6.17
N ILE A 296 21.15 8.67 -7.09
CA ILE A 296 20.46 9.63 -7.95
C ILE A 296 19.09 9.89 -7.34
N LEU A 297 19.00 10.98 -6.56
CA LEU A 297 17.80 11.27 -5.80
C LEU A 297 16.75 11.99 -6.67
N PRO A 298 15.43 11.68 -6.49
CA PRO A 298 14.36 12.34 -7.23
C PRO A 298 14.21 13.80 -6.82
N SER A 299 13.65 14.61 -7.71
CA SER A 299 13.45 16.06 -7.53
C SER A 299 12.48 16.44 -6.40
N GLY A 300 11.80 15.48 -5.75
CA GLY A 300 10.98 15.70 -4.59
C GLY A 300 11.75 15.76 -3.26
N VAL A 301 12.99 15.29 -3.22
CA VAL A 301 13.78 15.24 -1.97
C VAL A 301 14.16 16.65 -1.52
N GLU A 302 13.80 16.97 -0.28
CA GLU A 302 14.03 18.28 0.36
C GLU A 302 15.12 18.21 1.43
N LYS A 303 15.33 17.03 2.05
CA LYS A 303 16.25 16.85 3.16
C LYS A 303 17.02 15.52 3.07
N ILE A 304 18.32 15.60 3.31
CA ILE A 304 19.22 14.45 3.53
C ILE A 304 19.79 14.61 4.94
N GLU A 305 19.51 13.65 5.83
CA GLU A 305 19.93 13.77 7.22
C GLU A 305 21.38 13.30 7.47
N SER A 306 21.84 13.42 8.73
CA SER A 306 23.21 13.08 9.10
C SER A 306 23.53 11.61 8.83
N ASN A 307 24.76 11.30 8.40
CA ASN A 307 25.24 9.95 8.09
C ASN A 307 24.45 9.19 7.02
N ALA A 308 23.54 9.83 6.27
CA ALA A 308 22.59 9.15 5.38
C ALA A 308 23.25 8.14 4.44
N PHE A 309 24.40 8.46 3.84
CA PHE A 309 25.20 7.60 2.94
C PHE A 309 26.62 7.35 3.49
N LYS A 310 26.80 7.40 4.80
CA LYS A 310 28.10 7.18 5.43
C LYS A 310 28.65 5.79 5.07
N ASN A 311 29.95 5.72 4.67
CA ASN A 311 30.64 4.50 4.29
C ASN A 311 29.98 3.71 3.11
N CYS A 312 29.33 4.40 2.19
CA CYS A 312 28.94 3.83 0.90
C CYS A 312 30.19 3.77 -0.01
N LYS A 313 31.09 2.82 0.26
CA LYS A 313 32.45 2.79 -0.32
C LYS A 313 32.48 2.67 -1.83
N ALA A 314 31.53 1.95 -2.44
CA ALA A 314 31.43 1.73 -3.88
C ALA A 314 30.73 2.88 -4.63
N MET A 315 30.16 3.86 -3.93
CA MET A 315 29.40 4.95 -4.55
C MET A 315 30.30 5.83 -5.41
N LYS A 316 30.07 5.81 -6.73
CA LYS A 316 30.85 6.58 -7.71
C LYS A 316 30.22 7.92 -8.03
N LYS A 317 28.89 8.01 -7.92
CA LYS A 317 28.11 9.18 -8.31
C LYS A 317 27.00 9.48 -7.33
N ALA A 318 26.79 10.75 -7.01
CA ALA A 318 25.64 11.24 -6.27
C ALA A 318 25.03 12.47 -6.96
N VAL A 319 23.69 12.51 -7.05
CA VAL A 319 22.96 13.67 -7.55
C VAL A 319 21.96 14.10 -6.48
N VAL A 320 22.29 15.26 -5.88
CA VAL A 320 21.45 15.92 -4.88
C VAL A 320 20.60 16.95 -5.62
N PRO A 321 19.25 16.81 -5.66
CA PRO A 321 18.37 17.69 -6.44
C PRO A 321 18.31 19.12 -5.87
N ASP A 322 17.87 20.05 -6.71
CA ASP A 322 17.75 21.48 -6.36
C ASP A 322 16.77 21.77 -5.22
N THR A 323 15.87 20.86 -4.92
CA THR A 323 14.93 20.97 -3.79
C THR A 323 15.57 20.75 -2.44
N VAL A 324 16.73 20.09 -2.36
CA VAL A 324 17.41 19.80 -1.08
C VAL A 324 17.96 21.08 -0.46
N SER A 325 17.42 21.44 0.70
CA SER A 325 17.83 22.61 1.47
C SER A 325 18.88 22.27 2.52
N SER A 326 19.00 21.01 2.94
CA SER A 326 20.01 20.58 3.91
C SER A 326 20.57 19.19 3.62
N VAL A 327 21.89 19.07 3.78
CA VAL A 327 22.64 17.82 3.78
C VAL A 327 23.34 17.74 5.13
N GLY A 328 22.98 16.75 5.95
CA GLY A 328 23.42 16.61 7.31
C GLY A 328 24.91 16.27 7.45
N SER A 329 25.45 16.41 8.68
CA SER A 329 26.82 16.07 9.00
C SER A 329 27.17 14.64 8.61
N SER A 330 28.38 14.44 8.06
CA SER A 330 28.87 13.12 7.65
C SER A 330 27.99 12.37 6.61
N ALA A 331 27.10 13.08 5.89
CA ALA A 331 26.14 12.42 4.98
C ALA A 331 26.83 11.56 3.91
N PHE A 332 27.99 11.93 3.40
CA PHE A 332 28.82 11.19 2.44
C PHE A 332 30.20 10.82 3.02
N TYR A 333 30.31 10.73 4.36
CA TYR A 333 31.55 10.33 5.03
C TYR A 333 32.02 8.96 4.56
N GLY A 334 33.25 8.81 4.14
CA GLY A 334 33.84 7.51 3.73
C GLY A 334 33.28 6.95 2.43
N CYS A 335 32.67 7.76 1.57
CA CYS A 335 32.32 7.39 0.20
C CYS A 335 33.58 7.39 -0.68
N GLU A 336 34.43 6.37 -0.47
CA GLU A 336 35.79 6.32 -1.00
C GLU A 336 35.87 6.38 -2.53
N ALA A 337 34.87 5.78 -3.23
CA ALA A 337 34.80 5.76 -4.70
C ALA A 337 34.06 6.97 -5.31
N LEU A 338 33.59 7.93 -4.52
CA LEU A 338 32.80 9.07 -5.01
C LEU A 338 33.67 9.99 -5.87
N ALA A 339 33.44 9.91 -7.18
CA ALA A 339 34.17 10.66 -8.21
C ALA A 339 33.35 11.83 -8.80
N ASP A 340 32.04 11.74 -8.76
CA ASP A 340 31.11 12.71 -9.34
C ASP A 340 29.97 13.00 -8.35
N ILE A 341 29.83 14.29 -7.99
CA ILE A 341 28.72 14.74 -7.18
C ILE A 341 28.18 16.07 -7.69
N THR A 342 26.85 16.13 -7.85
CA THR A 342 26.13 17.36 -8.13
C THR A 342 25.34 17.75 -6.87
N LEU A 343 25.50 18.99 -6.43
CA LEU A 343 24.81 19.57 -5.28
C LEU A 343 23.67 20.48 -5.76
N GLY A 344 22.50 20.39 -5.13
CA GLY A 344 21.34 21.21 -5.43
C GLY A 344 21.51 22.67 -5.04
N SER A 345 20.87 23.56 -5.80
CA SER A 345 21.03 25.03 -5.67
C SER A 345 20.51 25.61 -4.35
N LYS A 346 19.55 24.95 -3.66
CA LYS A 346 19.01 25.41 -2.35
C LYS A 346 19.93 25.13 -1.16
N LEU A 347 21.01 24.39 -1.33
CA LEU A 347 21.90 24.01 -0.23
C LEU A 347 22.60 25.26 0.36
N LYS A 348 22.43 25.47 1.66
CA LYS A 348 22.97 26.64 2.36
C LYS A 348 24.31 26.39 3.07
N LYS A 349 24.63 25.15 3.42
CA LYS A 349 25.82 24.77 4.17
C LYS A 349 26.39 23.44 3.70
N ILE A 350 27.70 23.31 3.75
CA ILE A 350 28.42 22.04 3.79
C ILE A 350 28.70 21.76 5.27
N GLU A 351 27.98 20.80 5.84
CA GLU A 351 28.08 20.49 7.27
C GLU A 351 29.39 19.75 7.61
N SER A 352 29.63 19.57 8.92
CA SER A 352 30.87 18.92 9.40
C SER A 352 31.01 17.52 8.82
N GLN A 353 32.23 17.16 8.33
CA GLN A 353 32.60 15.85 7.80
C GLN A 353 31.76 15.36 6.63
N THR A 354 30.98 16.23 5.97
CA THR A 354 30.04 15.80 4.91
C THR A 354 30.72 14.93 3.86
N PHE A 355 31.95 15.29 3.40
CA PHE A 355 32.72 14.55 2.39
C PHE A 355 34.03 13.98 2.95
N TYR A 356 34.13 13.83 4.28
CA TYR A 356 35.34 13.24 4.87
C TYR A 356 35.65 11.89 4.25
N GLY A 357 36.89 11.70 3.78
CA GLY A 357 37.31 10.40 3.21
C GLY A 357 36.77 10.07 1.82
N CYS A 358 36.25 11.04 1.06
CA CYS A 358 35.95 10.89 -0.36
C CYS A 358 37.26 10.93 -1.17
N THR A 359 38.02 9.82 -1.11
CA THR A 359 39.44 9.78 -1.50
C THR A 359 39.68 10.00 -2.99
N VAL A 360 38.72 9.69 -3.88
CA VAL A 360 38.88 9.84 -5.35
C VAL A 360 38.16 11.06 -5.92
N LEU A 361 37.46 11.87 -5.12
CA LEU A 361 36.78 13.08 -5.56
C LEU A 361 37.78 14.09 -6.14
N PRO A 362 37.75 14.38 -7.47
CA PRO A 362 38.79 15.22 -8.08
C PRO A 362 38.47 16.71 -7.98
N SER A 363 37.20 17.06 -8.02
CA SER A 363 36.70 18.43 -7.98
C SER A 363 35.28 18.50 -7.42
N ILE A 364 34.90 19.64 -6.91
CA ILE A 364 33.54 19.94 -6.48
C ILE A 364 33.19 21.40 -6.76
N VAL A 365 31.95 21.63 -7.19
CA VAL A 365 31.37 22.97 -7.38
C VAL A 365 30.32 23.17 -6.29
N LEU A 366 30.51 24.18 -5.43
CA LEU A 366 29.54 24.52 -4.40
C LEU A 366 28.47 25.46 -4.99
N PRO A 367 27.19 25.21 -4.67
CA PRO A 367 26.09 26.08 -5.13
C PRO A 367 26.19 27.49 -4.57
N TYR A 368 25.66 28.48 -5.27
CA TYR A 368 25.70 29.91 -4.90
C TYR A 368 25.22 30.18 -3.47
N ASN A 369 24.19 29.45 -2.98
CA ASN A 369 23.59 29.67 -1.66
C ASN A 369 24.45 29.13 -0.49
N VAL A 370 25.57 28.48 -0.74
CA VAL A 370 26.44 27.95 0.32
C VAL A 370 27.19 29.09 1.02
N THR A 371 26.85 29.31 2.28
CA THR A 371 27.45 30.35 3.15
C THR A 371 28.57 29.81 4.05
N THR A 372 28.55 28.50 4.35
CA THR A 372 29.44 27.89 5.35
C THR A 372 30.02 26.58 4.86
N ILE A 373 31.30 26.34 5.10
CA ILE A 373 31.99 25.03 4.96
C ILE A 373 32.47 24.62 6.38
N GLY A 374 31.89 23.52 6.89
CA GLY A 374 32.06 23.03 8.25
C GLY A 374 33.40 22.32 8.51
N ASP A 375 33.55 21.91 9.76
CA ASP A 375 34.75 21.23 10.27
C ASP A 375 35.00 19.93 9.54
N SER A 376 36.25 19.70 9.13
CA SER A 376 36.68 18.46 8.49
C SER A 376 35.87 18.04 7.25
N ALA A 377 35.15 18.98 6.63
CA ALA A 377 34.20 18.69 5.53
C ALA A 377 34.85 17.92 4.37
N PHE A 378 36.15 18.21 4.05
CA PHE A 378 36.91 17.59 2.96
C PHE A 378 38.24 16.98 3.47
N VAL A 379 38.30 16.59 4.75
CA VAL A 379 39.47 15.89 5.27
C VAL A 379 39.58 14.49 4.61
N ASN A 380 40.77 14.05 4.29
CA ASN A 380 41.09 12.83 3.55
C ASN A 380 40.53 12.75 2.12
N CYS A 381 40.11 13.85 1.50
CA CYS A 381 39.85 13.92 0.07
C CYS A 381 41.16 13.99 -0.72
N THR A 382 41.91 12.89 -0.80
CA THR A 382 43.30 12.89 -1.28
C THR A 382 43.48 13.29 -2.75
N LYS A 383 42.43 13.13 -3.59
CA LYS A 383 42.42 13.51 -5.00
C LYS A 383 41.77 14.88 -5.27
N LEU A 384 41.23 15.57 -4.25
CA LEU A 384 40.60 16.87 -4.43
C LEU A 384 41.66 17.93 -4.79
N THR A 385 41.67 18.29 -6.07
CA THR A 385 42.60 19.29 -6.60
C THR A 385 41.92 20.62 -6.97
N GLN A 386 40.58 20.59 -7.09
CA GLN A 386 39.81 21.78 -7.50
C GLN A 386 38.51 21.91 -6.66
N ILE A 387 38.27 23.10 -6.16
CA ILE A 387 37.00 23.46 -5.54
C ILE A 387 36.55 24.84 -6.05
N THR A 388 35.28 24.94 -6.46
CA THR A 388 34.68 26.24 -6.78
C THR A 388 33.82 26.68 -5.61
N VAL A 389 34.14 27.85 -5.03
CA VAL A 389 33.48 28.41 -3.84
C VAL A 389 32.73 29.68 -4.26
N PRO A 390 31.44 29.79 -3.96
CA PRO A 390 30.63 30.94 -4.37
C PRO A 390 30.90 32.18 -3.54
N ARG A 391 30.46 33.35 -4.05
CA ARG A 391 30.61 34.66 -3.41
C ARG A 391 29.97 34.70 -2.00
N ASN A 392 28.86 34.02 -1.83
CA ASN A 392 28.08 34.03 -0.57
C ASN A 392 28.74 33.26 0.57
N THR A 393 29.83 32.54 0.32
CA THR A 393 30.54 31.86 1.41
C THR A 393 31.25 32.86 2.32
N THR A 394 30.79 32.94 3.56
CA THR A 394 31.30 33.86 4.59
C THR A 394 32.08 33.14 5.68
N SER A 395 32.08 31.80 5.73
CA SER A 395 32.79 31.02 6.73
C SER A 395 33.29 29.69 6.15
N ILE A 396 34.58 29.42 6.38
CA ILE A 396 35.24 28.15 6.07
C ILE A 396 36.03 27.72 7.30
N ALA A 397 35.74 26.56 7.85
CA ALA A 397 36.42 26.04 9.02
C ALA A 397 37.92 25.88 8.76
N SER A 398 38.73 26.18 9.78
CA SER A 398 40.18 26.18 9.66
C SER A 398 40.79 24.83 9.28
N ASN A 399 40.11 23.75 9.60
CA ASN A 399 40.45 22.34 9.35
C ASN A 399 39.62 21.69 8.24
N ALA A 400 38.89 22.46 7.45
CA ALA A 400 37.98 21.92 6.42
C ALA A 400 38.69 21.02 5.38
N PHE A 401 39.98 21.22 5.10
CA PHE A 401 40.76 20.51 4.07
C PHE A 401 42.05 19.91 4.64
N SER A 402 42.41 18.64 4.21
CA SER A 402 43.65 17.98 4.62
C SER A 402 44.92 18.53 3.95
N TYR A 403 44.86 18.87 2.68
CA TYR A 403 46.01 19.20 1.83
C TYR A 403 45.79 20.51 1.06
N PRO A 404 45.59 21.63 1.75
CA PRO A 404 45.17 22.87 1.11
C PRO A 404 46.17 23.35 0.04
N LYS A 405 47.50 23.20 0.22
CA LYS A 405 48.52 23.61 -0.75
C LYS A 405 48.55 22.83 -2.06
N LYS A 406 47.87 21.68 -2.15
CA LYS A 406 47.76 20.85 -3.38
C LYS A 406 46.52 21.19 -4.20
N MET A 407 45.65 22.03 -3.67
CA MET A 407 44.33 22.35 -4.21
C MET A 407 44.37 23.73 -4.90
N THR A 408 43.56 23.89 -5.92
CA THR A 408 43.24 25.22 -6.49
C THR A 408 41.78 25.55 -6.13
N MET A 409 41.61 26.71 -5.51
CA MET A 409 40.27 27.25 -5.21
C MET A 409 39.89 28.24 -6.29
N TYR A 410 38.68 28.06 -6.84
CA TYR A 410 38.11 28.93 -7.86
C TYR A 410 36.96 29.74 -7.26
N GLY A 411 36.77 30.95 -7.71
CA GLY A 411 35.66 31.80 -7.25
C GLY A 411 35.80 33.23 -7.78
N PRO A 412 34.85 34.12 -7.43
CA PRO A 412 34.88 35.53 -7.84
C PRO A 412 35.97 36.34 -7.10
N SER A 413 36.35 37.47 -7.65
CA SER A 413 37.23 38.43 -6.95
C SER A 413 36.56 39.01 -5.69
N ASP A 414 37.37 39.48 -4.76
CA ASP A 414 36.98 40.26 -3.57
C ASP A 414 35.93 39.56 -2.69
N CYS A 415 36.13 38.26 -2.43
CA CYS A 415 35.25 37.45 -1.58
C CYS A 415 36.00 36.77 -0.42
N TYR A 416 35.27 36.30 0.59
CA TYR A 416 35.85 35.61 1.74
C TYR A 416 36.73 34.40 1.37
N ALA A 417 36.31 33.61 0.35
CA ALA A 417 37.07 32.44 -0.12
C ALA A 417 38.48 32.83 -0.61
N GLN A 418 38.66 33.99 -1.25
CA GLN A 418 39.96 34.49 -1.67
C GLN A 418 40.85 34.83 -0.48
N THR A 419 40.29 35.48 0.52
CA THR A 419 41.01 35.81 1.79
C THR A 419 41.40 34.53 2.56
N TYR A 420 40.49 33.58 2.68
CA TYR A 420 40.77 32.27 3.29
C TYR A 420 41.87 31.52 2.54
N ALA A 421 41.81 31.49 1.20
CA ALA A 421 42.80 30.81 0.37
C ALA A 421 44.20 31.40 0.56
N SER A 422 44.32 32.73 0.60
CA SER A 422 45.55 33.44 0.89
C SER A 422 46.12 33.06 2.26
N GLY A 423 45.30 33.08 3.32
CA GLY A 423 45.68 32.71 4.69
C GLY A 423 46.13 31.25 4.87
N LYS A 424 45.69 30.35 3.99
CA LYS A 424 46.04 28.91 3.98
C LYS A 424 47.07 28.52 2.93
N GLY A 425 47.53 29.45 2.12
CA GLY A 425 48.48 29.18 1.03
C GLY A 425 47.89 28.31 -0.07
N ILE A 426 46.57 28.41 -0.31
CA ILE A 426 45.84 27.73 -1.40
C ILE A 426 46.00 28.62 -2.64
N LYS A 427 46.27 27.99 -3.81
CA LYS A 427 46.23 28.69 -5.07
C LYS A 427 44.80 29.16 -5.34
N TYR A 428 44.57 30.44 -5.46
CA TYR A 428 43.28 31.02 -5.83
C TYR A 428 43.28 31.42 -7.32
N VAL A 429 42.21 31.11 -8.03
CA VAL A 429 42.01 31.52 -9.43
C VAL A 429 40.65 32.21 -9.55
N THR A 430 40.70 33.49 -9.86
CA THR A 430 39.50 34.28 -10.11
C THR A 430 38.80 33.80 -11.39
N GLN A 431 37.52 33.56 -11.32
CA GLN A 431 36.66 33.21 -12.46
C GLN A 431 35.47 34.17 -12.53
N ASP A 432 35.25 34.76 -13.72
CA ASP A 432 34.05 35.56 -14.02
C ASP A 432 33.16 34.75 -14.94
N ILE A 433 32.19 34.07 -14.37
CA ILE A 433 31.24 33.22 -15.06
C ILE A 433 29.86 33.86 -14.92
N HIS A 434 29.29 34.32 -16.03
CA HIS A 434 27.99 34.98 -16.05
C HIS A 434 26.85 34.00 -15.89
N ALA A 435 25.81 34.38 -15.14
CA ALA A 435 24.58 33.69 -15.05
C ALA A 435 23.88 33.65 -16.41
N THR A 436 23.42 32.45 -16.83
CA THR A 436 22.70 32.22 -18.10
C THR A 436 21.20 32.07 -17.89
N SER A 437 20.77 31.72 -16.68
CA SER A 437 19.37 31.65 -16.30
C SER A 437 19.21 31.85 -14.79
N VAL A 438 18.06 32.36 -14.39
CA VAL A 438 17.60 32.44 -13.00
C VAL A 438 16.13 32.05 -12.93
N SER A 439 15.74 31.31 -11.92
CA SER A 439 14.36 30.98 -11.59
C SER A 439 14.13 31.07 -10.08
N LEU A 440 12.90 31.31 -9.67
CA LEU A 440 12.47 31.29 -8.27
C LEU A 440 11.68 30.01 -8.00
N ASP A 441 11.77 29.53 -6.77
CA ASP A 441 10.98 28.40 -6.25
C ASP A 441 9.48 28.73 -6.13
N ILE A 442 9.16 30.00 -5.96
CA ILE A 442 7.79 30.55 -5.89
C ILE A 442 7.71 31.72 -6.89
N THR A 443 6.72 31.69 -7.77
CA THR A 443 6.48 32.75 -8.76
C THR A 443 5.26 33.61 -8.42
N GLU A 444 4.36 33.09 -7.58
CA GLU A 444 3.20 33.81 -7.04
C GLU A 444 2.92 33.31 -5.62
N LYS A 445 2.64 34.22 -4.68
CA LYS A 445 2.26 33.92 -3.31
C LYS A 445 1.21 34.89 -2.80
N THR A 446 0.15 34.32 -2.18
CA THR A 446 -0.74 35.08 -1.31
C THR A 446 -0.22 34.94 0.12
N ALA A 447 -0.03 36.04 0.81
CA ALA A 447 0.50 36.10 2.16
C ALA A 447 -0.42 36.93 3.06
N GLU A 448 -0.37 36.71 4.36
CA GLU A 448 -1.06 37.53 5.36
C GLU A 448 -0.14 38.70 5.79
N ARG A 449 -0.73 39.76 6.34
CA ARG A 449 0.04 40.89 6.87
C ARG A 449 0.92 40.41 8.03
N TYR A 450 2.20 40.79 8.01
CA TYR A 450 3.25 40.39 8.96
C TYR A 450 3.76 38.93 8.80
N ASP A 451 3.35 38.23 7.75
CA ASP A 451 4.03 37.01 7.35
C ASP A 451 5.44 37.28 6.90
N ASP A 452 6.31 36.29 7.07
CA ASP A 452 7.64 36.28 6.49
C ASP A 452 7.95 34.94 5.84
N PHE A 453 8.78 34.94 4.82
CA PHE A 453 9.19 33.72 4.14
C PHE A 453 10.44 33.90 3.30
N GLN A 454 11.08 32.77 2.97
CA GLN A 454 12.27 32.74 2.13
C GLN A 454 11.89 32.47 0.68
N LEU A 455 12.29 33.32 -0.26
CA LEU A 455 12.39 33.01 -1.68
C LEU A 455 13.78 32.43 -1.97
N THR A 456 13.82 31.37 -2.76
CA THR A 456 15.08 30.75 -3.18
C THR A 456 15.27 30.88 -4.68
N ALA A 457 16.38 31.50 -5.10
CA ALA A 457 16.76 31.58 -6.48
C ALA A 457 17.60 30.36 -6.90
N THR A 458 17.24 29.72 -8.02
CA THR A 458 18.07 28.75 -8.72
C THR A 458 18.70 29.43 -9.93
N ILE A 459 20.03 29.52 -9.93
CA ILE A 459 20.81 30.25 -10.95
C ILE A 459 21.76 29.28 -11.63
N ALA A 460 21.81 29.31 -12.95
CA ALA A 460 22.74 28.48 -13.72
C ALA A 460 23.73 29.35 -14.52
N PRO A 461 24.95 28.82 -14.73
CA PRO A 461 25.53 27.60 -14.15
C PRO A 461 25.82 27.78 -12.65
N LEU A 462 25.91 26.67 -11.88
CA LEU A 462 26.08 26.69 -10.42
C LEU A 462 27.32 27.48 -9.93
N ASN A 463 28.32 27.63 -10.77
CA ASN A 463 29.56 28.33 -10.51
C ASN A 463 29.59 29.78 -11.06
N PHE A 464 28.41 30.37 -11.33
CA PHE A 464 28.35 31.78 -11.74
C PHE A 464 28.97 32.71 -10.66
N THR A 465 29.44 33.87 -11.09
CA THR A 465 30.18 34.82 -10.24
C THR A 465 29.50 36.19 -10.13
N ASP A 466 28.44 36.43 -10.90
CA ASP A 466 27.71 37.71 -10.88
C ASP A 466 27.15 37.99 -9.48
N ALA A 467 27.06 39.27 -9.12
CA ALA A 467 26.32 39.69 -7.95
C ALA A 467 24.81 39.39 -8.13
N VAL A 468 24.19 38.91 -7.06
CA VAL A 468 22.74 38.69 -7.01
C VAL A 468 22.11 39.85 -6.27
N VAL A 469 21.17 40.50 -6.93
CA VAL A 469 20.46 41.65 -6.37
C VAL A 469 18.98 41.36 -6.28
N TRP A 470 18.42 41.57 -5.09
CA TRP A 470 16.99 41.45 -4.83
C TRP A 470 16.34 42.83 -4.72
N THR A 471 15.17 43.01 -5.29
CA THR A 471 14.41 44.26 -5.23
C THR A 471 12.93 44.01 -5.06
N SER A 472 12.21 44.89 -4.39
CA SER A 472 10.76 44.93 -4.34
C SER A 472 10.24 46.07 -5.21
N SER A 473 9.11 45.86 -5.91
CA SER A 473 8.41 46.90 -6.65
C SER A 473 7.56 47.80 -5.77
N ASN A 474 7.26 47.32 -4.53
CA ASN A 474 6.51 48.11 -3.54
C ASN A 474 6.86 47.64 -2.14
N GLU A 475 7.73 48.43 -1.48
CA GLU A 475 8.25 48.13 -0.13
C GLU A 475 7.21 48.39 0.98
N GLU A 476 6.15 49.16 0.69
CA GLU A 476 5.02 49.34 1.62
C GLU A 476 4.20 48.04 1.76
N VAL A 477 4.22 47.19 0.74
CA VAL A 477 3.54 45.88 0.74
C VAL A 477 4.47 44.76 1.16
N ALA A 478 5.66 44.68 0.59
CA ALA A 478 6.65 43.66 0.92
C ALA A 478 8.07 44.15 0.68
N THR A 479 8.98 43.94 1.65
CA THR A 479 10.42 44.15 1.54
C THR A 479 11.13 42.84 1.21
N VAL A 480 12.38 42.92 0.78
CA VAL A 480 13.21 41.74 0.52
C VAL A 480 14.66 42.01 0.92
N SER A 481 15.27 41.07 1.64
CA SER A 481 16.70 41.14 2.00
C SER A 481 17.61 40.69 0.85
N ASP A 482 18.90 40.89 0.98
CA ASP A 482 19.94 40.43 0.03
C ASP A 482 20.01 38.91 -0.09
N THR A 483 19.41 38.17 0.83
CA THR A 483 19.35 36.71 0.83
C THR A 483 18.00 36.18 0.31
N GLY A 484 17.07 37.07 -0.13
CA GLY A 484 15.75 36.66 -0.62
C GLY A 484 14.72 36.40 0.48
N TYR A 485 14.98 36.85 1.74
CA TYR A 485 14.02 36.80 2.82
C TYR A 485 13.02 37.95 2.63
N VAL A 486 11.72 37.60 2.56
CA VAL A 486 10.63 38.56 2.29
C VAL A 486 9.85 38.79 3.57
N GLU A 487 9.64 40.05 3.93
CA GLU A 487 8.79 40.52 5.03
C GLU A 487 7.57 41.25 4.46
N ILE A 488 6.38 40.93 4.96
CA ILE A 488 5.11 41.50 4.49
C ILE A 488 4.78 42.70 5.39
N CYS A 489 4.76 43.90 4.82
CA CYS A 489 4.55 45.18 5.55
C CYS A 489 3.10 45.65 5.46
N GLY A 490 2.42 45.44 4.34
CA GLY A 490 1.09 46.02 4.10
C GLY A 490 0.24 45.28 3.10
N VAL A 491 -0.98 45.73 2.96
CA VAL A 491 -1.98 45.21 2.02
C VAL A 491 -1.69 45.71 0.61
N GLY A 492 -1.91 44.83 -0.39
CA GLY A 492 -1.75 45.18 -1.79
C GLY A 492 -0.98 44.14 -2.60
N THR A 493 -0.25 44.61 -3.59
CA THR A 493 0.59 43.74 -4.42
C THR A 493 2.00 44.28 -4.55
N ALA A 494 2.99 43.39 -4.44
CA ALA A 494 4.39 43.70 -4.72
C ALA A 494 4.98 42.64 -5.68
N VAL A 495 5.99 42.99 -6.43
CA VAL A 495 6.78 42.04 -7.24
C VAL A 495 8.20 42.04 -6.71
N ILE A 496 8.58 40.91 -6.15
CA ILE A 496 9.97 40.68 -5.70
C ILE A 496 10.75 40.18 -6.90
N THR A 497 11.81 40.85 -7.25
CA THR A 497 12.67 40.50 -8.41
C THR A 497 14.09 40.18 -7.95
N VAL A 498 14.60 39.03 -8.41
CA VAL A 498 16.02 38.66 -8.28
C VAL A 498 16.71 38.87 -9.65
N THR A 499 17.88 39.47 -9.62
CA THR A 499 18.71 39.70 -10.81
C THR A 499 20.10 39.15 -10.57
N ALA A 500 20.65 38.42 -11.53
CA ALA A 500 22.03 37.94 -11.55
C ALA A 500 22.62 38.27 -12.93
N GLY A 501 23.58 39.21 -12.97
CA GLY A 501 24.10 39.73 -14.23
C GLY A 501 22.98 40.28 -15.14
N ASN A 502 22.80 39.68 -16.31
CA ASN A 502 21.79 40.08 -17.30
C ASN A 502 20.45 39.29 -17.21
N VAL A 503 20.31 38.32 -16.30
CA VAL A 503 19.14 37.47 -16.17
C VAL A 503 18.37 37.79 -14.88
N LYS A 504 17.04 37.67 -14.94
CA LYS A 504 16.15 37.99 -13.80
C LYS A 504 14.96 37.03 -13.72
N ALA A 505 14.45 36.86 -12.50
CA ALA A 505 13.18 36.20 -12.22
C ALA A 505 12.38 37.00 -11.21
N ALA A 506 11.06 36.80 -11.15
CA ALA A 506 10.20 37.57 -10.28
C ALA A 506 9.12 36.70 -9.62
N CYS A 507 8.73 37.05 -8.41
CA CYS A 507 7.63 36.51 -7.64
C CYS A 507 6.60 37.62 -7.37
N LYS A 508 5.33 37.36 -7.72
CA LYS A 508 4.24 38.27 -7.40
C LYS A 508 3.69 37.94 -6.01
N ILE A 509 3.73 38.92 -5.13
CA ILE A 509 3.14 38.84 -3.78
C ILE A 509 1.77 39.55 -3.82
N THR A 510 0.78 38.92 -3.22
CA THR A 510 -0.56 39.51 -3.04
C THR A 510 -0.95 39.40 -1.57
N VAL A 511 -1.19 40.51 -0.92
CA VAL A 511 -1.64 40.57 0.47
C VAL A 511 -3.08 41.09 0.48
N PRO A 512 -4.06 40.23 0.79
CA PRO A 512 -5.46 40.63 0.72
C PRO A 512 -5.85 41.58 1.86
N GLN A 513 -6.74 42.51 1.57
CA GLN A 513 -7.47 43.24 2.62
C GLN A 513 -8.54 42.30 3.16
N LEU A 514 -8.44 41.95 4.44
CA LEU A 514 -9.40 41.09 5.12
C LEU A 514 -10.65 41.89 5.54
N ILE A 515 -11.69 41.17 5.90
CA ILE A 515 -12.93 41.74 6.47
C ILE A 515 -12.67 42.03 7.95
N ASP A 516 -12.98 43.28 8.37
CA ASP A 516 -12.83 43.71 9.76
C ASP A 516 -14.09 43.45 10.59
N TRP A 517 -15.27 43.51 9.93
CA TRP A 517 -16.54 43.22 10.57
C TRP A 517 -17.69 43.01 9.57
N ILE A 518 -18.73 42.27 10.00
CA ILE A 518 -19.91 41.97 9.22
C ILE A 518 -21.13 42.29 10.08
N GLU A 519 -22.16 42.95 9.49
CA GLU A 519 -23.44 43.25 10.12
C GLU A 519 -24.59 42.93 9.18
N PHE A 520 -25.76 42.56 9.72
CA PHE A 520 -26.98 42.43 8.94
C PHE A 520 -27.86 43.68 9.07
N ASP A 521 -28.70 43.92 8.05
CA ASP A 521 -29.74 44.98 8.07
C ASP A 521 -30.80 44.70 9.16
N GLU A 522 -31.03 43.46 9.53
CA GLU A 522 -31.93 42.98 10.58
C GLU A 522 -31.29 41.85 11.37
N ASP A 523 -31.13 42.01 12.68
CA ASP A 523 -30.55 41.02 13.58
C ASP A 523 -31.60 40.00 14.07
N GLU A 524 -32.89 40.30 13.93
CA GLU A 524 -33.99 39.45 14.31
C GLU A 524 -35.10 39.51 13.23
N ILE A 525 -35.60 38.34 12.81
CA ILE A 525 -36.69 38.23 11.84
C ILE A 525 -37.71 37.18 12.29
N GLU A 526 -38.99 37.51 12.07
CA GLU A 526 -40.10 36.56 12.27
C GLU A 526 -40.68 36.12 10.93
N LEU A 527 -40.79 34.83 10.70
CA LEU A 527 -41.28 34.23 9.45
C LEU A 527 -42.34 33.15 9.73
N LYS A 528 -43.36 33.05 8.88
CA LYS A 528 -44.26 31.87 8.89
C LYS A 528 -43.60 30.70 8.18
N ALA A 529 -43.86 29.49 8.64
CA ALA A 529 -43.32 28.29 7.99
C ALA A 529 -43.65 28.23 6.49
N GLY A 530 -42.64 28.15 5.65
CA GLY A 530 -42.70 28.22 4.18
C GLY A 530 -42.36 29.58 3.58
N GLN A 531 -42.20 30.61 4.39
CA GLN A 531 -41.73 31.91 3.90
C GLN A 531 -40.20 31.95 3.77
N THR A 532 -39.71 32.89 3.02
CA THR A 532 -38.29 33.14 2.80
C THR A 532 -37.96 34.60 3.09
N TYR A 533 -36.71 34.83 3.55
CA TYR A 533 -36.14 36.17 3.77
C TYR A 533 -34.72 36.22 3.21
N GLN A 534 -34.38 37.29 2.48
CA GLN A 534 -33.03 37.49 1.96
C GLN A 534 -32.24 38.39 2.92
N LEU A 535 -31.23 37.78 3.62
CA LEU A 535 -30.31 38.54 4.44
C LEU A 535 -29.39 39.40 3.56
N LYS A 536 -29.18 40.64 4.03
CA LYS A 536 -28.30 41.61 3.37
C LYS A 536 -27.17 41.98 4.31
N PRO A 537 -25.98 41.31 4.16
CA PRO A 537 -24.84 41.68 4.99
C PRO A 537 -24.20 42.96 4.52
N TYR A 538 -23.84 43.81 5.46
CA TYR A 538 -22.88 44.90 5.31
C TYR A 538 -21.51 44.38 5.66
N ILE A 539 -20.48 44.69 4.88
CA ILE A 539 -19.12 44.21 5.05
C ILE A 539 -18.16 45.41 5.07
N SER A 540 -17.35 45.50 6.09
CA SER A 540 -16.30 46.49 6.26
C SER A 540 -14.92 45.84 6.36
N PRO A 541 -13.89 46.41 5.74
CA PRO A 541 -13.96 47.57 4.84
C PRO A 541 -14.57 47.21 3.48
N SER A 542 -15.15 48.23 2.81
CA SER A 542 -15.85 48.04 1.53
C SER A 542 -14.92 47.60 0.38
N ASP A 543 -13.62 47.68 0.54
CA ASP A 543 -12.57 47.24 -0.38
C ASP A 543 -11.93 45.89 0.01
N ALA A 544 -12.51 45.16 0.99
CA ALA A 544 -12.08 43.80 1.35
C ALA A 544 -11.95 42.94 0.11
N THR A 545 -10.81 42.24 -0.02
CA THR A 545 -10.41 41.51 -1.23
C THR A 545 -11.32 40.32 -1.52
N ASN A 546 -11.79 39.63 -0.48
CA ASN A 546 -12.72 38.50 -0.60
C ASN A 546 -13.95 38.75 0.30
N LYS A 547 -15.06 39.18 -0.28
CA LYS A 547 -16.31 39.43 0.41
C LYS A 547 -17.27 38.24 0.46
N LYS A 548 -16.79 37.03 0.13
CA LYS A 548 -17.62 35.82 0.17
C LYS A 548 -17.90 35.41 1.60
N LEU A 549 -19.16 35.14 1.87
CA LEU A 549 -19.62 34.69 3.19
C LEU A 549 -20.07 33.23 3.11
N LYS A 550 -19.87 32.50 4.17
CA LYS A 550 -20.42 31.17 4.40
C LYS A 550 -21.56 31.25 5.40
N TYR A 551 -22.75 30.90 4.93
CA TYR A 551 -23.94 30.92 5.77
C TYR A 551 -24.16 29.54 6.41
N THR A 552 -24.60 29.55 7.68
CA THR A 552 -24.96 28.36 8.46
C THR A 552 -26.15 28.64 9.36
N SER A 553 -26.96 27.63 9.64
CA SER A 553 -28.07 27.66 10.57
C SER A 553 -27.80 26.78 11.78
N SER A 554 -28.13 27.26 12.97
CA SER A 554 -28.03 26.50 14.22
C SER A 554 -29.02 25.33 14.29
N ASP A 555 -30.18 25.50 13.63
CA ASP A 555 -31.18 24.43 13.49
C ASP A 555 -31.80 24.44 12.08
N THR A 556 -31.29 23.62 11.21
CA THR A 556 -31.75 23.45 9.82
C THR A 556 -33.16 22.82 9.71
N LYS A 557 -33.72 22.34 10.83
CA LYS A 557 -35.13 21.89 10.88
C LYS A 557 -36.10 23.05 11.06
N VAL A 558 -35.68 24.11 11.78
CA VAL A 558 -36.45 25.33 11.98
C VAL A 558 -36.30 26.28 10.81
N ALA A 559 -35.07 26.67 10.50
CA ALA A 559 -34.77 27.55 9.37
C ALA A 559 -33.50 27.09 8.64
N GLU A 560 -33.51 26.99 7.32
CA GLU A 560 -32.37 26.73 6.47
C GLU A 560 -31.92 28.00 5.78
N VAL A 561 -30.63 28.13 5.50
CA VAL A 561 -30.06 29.23 4.74
C VAL A 561 -29.31 28.75 3.51
N SER A 562 -29.48 29.40 2.38
CA SER A 562 -28.74 29.13 1.17
C SER A 562 -27.33 29.76 1.20
N ALA A 563 -26.45 29.34 0.28
CA ALA A 563 -25.14 29.97 0.11
C ALA A 563 -25.20 31.47 -0.26
N SER A 564 -26.35 31.99 -0.70
CA SER A 564 -26.57 33.41 -1.02
C SER A 564 -27.24 34.18 0.13
N GLY A 565 -27.44 33.57 1.31
CA GLY A 565 -28.10 34.22 2.44
C GLY A 565 -29.64 34.21 2.38
N LEU A 566 -30.25 33.40 1.49
CA LEU A 566 -31.71 33.23 1.49
C LEU A 566 -32.12 32.28 2.60
N VAL A 567 -32.83 32.80 3.60
CA VAL A 567 -33.39 32.04 4.72
C VAL A 567 -34.72 31.42 4.29
N ILE A 568 -34.93 30.13 4.62
CA ILE A 568 -36.17 29.39 4.35
C ILE A 568 -36.72 28.89 5.71
N ALA A 569 -37.86 29.43 6.15
CA ALA A 569 -38.55 29.00 7.35
C ALA A 569 -39.24 27.64 7.12
N LYS A 570 -38.92 26.62 7.96
CA LYS A 570 -39.38 25.25 7.77
C LYS A 570 -40.41 24.79 8.79
N SER A 571 -40.13 24.92 10.06
CA SER A 571 -40.98 24.50 11.17
C SER A 571 -40.94 25.48 12.32
N GLU A 572 -42.00 25.54 13.10
CA GLU A 572 -42.11 26.38 14.30
C GLU A 572 -40.91 26.18 15.24
N GLY A 573 -40.34 27.27 15.73
CA GLY A 573 -39.16 27.30 16.60
C GLY A 573 -38.24 28.49 16.33
N GLU A 574 -37.08 28.49 16.94
CA GLU A 574 -36.04 29.50 16.80
C GLU A 574 -34.76 28.93 16.21
N ALA A 575 -34.08 29.68 15.35
CA ALA A 575 -32.78 29.33 14.79
C ALA A 575 -31.91 30.58 14.65
N LYS A 576 -30.59 30.42 14.75
CA LYS A 576 -29.60 31.46 14.48
C LYS A 576 -28.97 31.22 13.13
N ILE A 577 -29.01 32.20 12.26
CA ILE A 577 -28.32 32.21 10.98
C ILE A 577 -27.00 32.95 11.13
N ARG A 578 -25.89 32.29 10.91
CA ARG A 578 -24.55 32.87 10.98
C ARG A 578 -24.03 33.06 9.54
N ALA A 579 -23.55 34.23 9.20
CA ALA A 579 -22.75 34.51 8.00
C ALA A 579 -21.31 34.74 8.45
N ALA A 580 -20.39 33.87 8.08
CA ALA A 580 -18.98 33.97 8.41
C ALA A 580 -18.16 34.33 7.18
N ALA A 581 -17.15 35.15 7.35
CA ALA A 581 -16.14 35.44 6.35
C ALA A 581 -15.44 34.17 5.85
N THR A 582 -14.96 34.17 4.61
CA THR A 582 -14.16 33.07 4.02
C THR A 582 -12.78 33.52 3.59
N ASP A 583 -12.35 34.66 4.10
CA ASP A 583 -11.07 35.31 3.80
C ASP A 583 -9.99 35.05 4.86
N GLY A 584 -10.32 34.34 5.96
CA GLY A 584 -9.41 34.02 7.05
C GLY A 584 -9.52 34.99 8.23
N SER A 585 -10.38 36.02 8.19
CA SER A 585 -10.57 37.00 9.27
C SER A 585 -11.28 36.47 10.51
N ASP A 586 -11.98 35.31 10.40
CA ASP A 586 -12.85 34.72 11.44
C ASP A 586 -14.10 35.60 11.78
N GLU A 587 -14.30 36.69 11.07
CA GLU A 587 -15.42 37.60 11.27
C GLU A 587 -16.77 37.00 10.89
N TYR A 588 -17.83 37.39 11.62
CA TYR A 588 -19.19 36.88 11.36
C TYR A 588 -20.29 37.75 11.89
N ALA A 589 -21.47 37.65 11.26
CA ALA A 589 -22.72 38.19 11.77
C ALA A 589 -23.74 37.11 12.11
N VAL A 590 -24.68 37.39 13.00
CA VAL A 590 -25.74 36.44 13.39
C VAL A 590 -27.10 37.16 13.30
N CYS A 591 -28.06 36.50 12.62
CA CYS A 591 -29.47 36.90 12.62
C CYS A 591 -30.32 35.85 13.34
N TYR A 592 -31.17 36.24 14.26
CA TYR A 592 -32.10 35.37 14.99
C TYR A 592 -33.41 35.25 14.18
N VAL A 593 -33.80 34.00 13.92
CA VAL A 593 -34.98 33.70 13.12
C VAL A 593 -36.02 32.97 13.95
N THR A 594 -37.14 33.59 14.19
CA THR A 594 -38.32 32.98 14.79
C THR A 594 -39.28 32.50 13.70
N VAL A 595 -39.58 31.21 13.68
CA VAL A 595 -40.52 30.62 12.75
C VAL A 595 -41.83 30.25 13.42
N THR A 596 -42.94 30.77 12.89
CA THR A 596 -44.28 30.50 13.41
C THR A 596 -45.09 29.63 12.43
N GLY A 597 -45.97 28.76 12.95
CA GLY A 597 -46.91 27.91 12.19
C GLY A 597 -46.32 26.64 11.59
N LYS A 598 -47.16 25.83 10.93
CA LYS A 598 -46.81 24.46 10.43
C LYS A 598 -46.69 24.39 8.90
N ALA A 599 -45.61 23.84 8.42
CA ALA A 599 -45.36 23.65 6.97
C ALA A 599 -46.21 22.52 6.39
N LYS A 600 -46.92 22.78 5.28
CA LYS A 600 -47.75 21.78 4.56
C LYS A 600 -46.97 21.01 3.49
N VAL A 601 -47.43 19.80 3.14
CA VAL A 601 -46.87 19.00 2.04
C VAL A 601 -47.12 19.69 0.71
N THR A 602 -46.12 19.82 -0.14
CA THR A 602 -46.17 20.39 -1.50
C THR A 602 -45.85 19.33 -2.60
N GLY A 603 -45.38 18.13 -2.23
CA GLY A 603 -45.13 17.06 -3.21
C GLY A 603 -44.62 15.77 -2.61
N ILE A 604 -44.58 14.71 -3.42
CA ILE A 604 -43.98 13.42 -3.12
C ILE A 604 -43.19 12.94 -4.35
N THR A 605 -42.02 12.39 -4.11
CA THR A 605 -41.19 11.71 -5.13
C THR A 605 -40.77 10.32 -4.66
N LEU A 606 -40.36 9.47 -5.59
CA LEU A 606 -39.77 8.16 -5.33
C LEU A 606 -38.33 8.14 -5.82
N ASP A 607 -37.49 7.38 -5.11
CA ASP A 607 -36.08 7.13 -5.47
C ASP A 607 -35.91 6.50 -6.88
N ARG A 608 -36.98 5.89 -7.41
CA ARG A 608 -37.00 5.30 -8.77
C ARG A 608 -38.40 5.19 -9.33
N THR A 609 -38.51 5.27 -10.63
CA THR A 609 -39.79 5.12 -11.39
C THR A 609 -40.00 3.72 -11.96
N SER A 610 -38.94 2.88 -11.95
CA SER A 610 -39.01 1.48 -12.37
C SER A 610 -38.00 0.60 -11.63
N ALA A 611 -38.33 -0.67 -11.43
CA ALA A 611 -37.45 -1.65 -10.82
C ALA A 611 -37.73 -3.06 -11.36
N GLU A 612 -36.71 -3.91 -11.40
CA GLU A 612 -36.80 -5.33 -11.63
C GLU A 612 -36.48 -6.09 -10.33
N VAL A 613 -37.40 -6.95 -9.89
CA VAL A 613 -37.26 -7.72 -8.63
C VAL A 613 -37.55 -9.19 -8.93
N LYS A 614 -36.65 -10.08 -8.59
CA LYS A 614 -36.83 -11.51 -8.83
C LYS A 614 -37.91 -12.07 -7.89
N ARG A 615 -38.67 -13.08 -8.40
CA ARG A 615 -39.71 -13.74 -7.61
C ARG A 615 -39.17 -14.22 -6.26
N GLY A 616 -39.83 -13.83 -5.16
CA GLY A 616 -39.47 -14.15 -3.79
C GLY A 616 -38.52 -13.14 -3.14
N GLU A 617 -37.91 -12.23 -3.93
CA GLU A 617 -37.05 -11.17 -3.38
C GLU A 617 -37.86 -9.95 -2.94
N LYS A 618 -37.30 -9.13 -2.09
CA LYS A 618 -37.84 -7.85 -1.62
C LYS A 618 -37.04 -6.69 -2.17
N LEU A 619 -37.70 -5.55 -2.35
CA LEU A 619 -37.13 -4.26 -2.72
C LEU A 619 -37.80 -3.17 -1.90
N THR A 620 -37.06 -2.30 -1.25
CA THR A 620 -37.62 -1.12 -0.62
C THR A 620 -37.65 0.06 -1.60
N LEU A 621 -38.77 0.72 -1.73
CA LEU A 621 -38.95 1.99 -2.41
C LEU A 621 -38.96 3.11 -1.36
N ASN A 622 -38.17 4.15 -1.59
CA ASN A 622 -38.07 5.27 -0.66
C ASN A 622 -38.86 6.45 -1.21
N ALA A 623 -39.84 6.90 -0.43
CA ALA A 623 -40.62 8.09 -0.75
C ALA A 623 -40.03 9.32 -0.06
N THR A 624 -39.87 10.40 -0.81
CA THR A 624 -39.45 11.71 -0.28
C THR A 624 -40.63 12.65 -0.36
N VAL A 625 -41.02 13.20 0.81
CA VAL A 625 -42.06 14.20 0.94
C VAL A 625 -41.44 15.58 0.86
N SER A 626 -41.98 16.47 0.08
CA SER A 626 -41.56 17.85 -0.05
C SER A 626 -42.57 18.82 0.54
N PRO A 627 -42.14 19.90 1.17
CA PRO A 627 -40.75 20.15 1.53
C PRO A 627 -40.25 19.14 2.61
N SER A 628 -38.94 18.97 2.73
CA SER A 628 -38.34 18.01 3.71
C SER A 628 -38.69 18.34 5.15
N TYR A 629 -39.17 19.53 5.43
CA TYR A 629 -39.62 20.02 6.71
C TYR A 629 -41.16 20.03 6.87
N ALA A 630 -41.92 19.45 5.94
CA ALA A 630 -43.39 19.33 6.09
C ALA A 630 -43.72 18.63 7.41
N SER A 631 -44.75 19.20 8.11
CA SER A 631 -45.13 18.74 9.47
C SER A 631 -45.76 17.36 9.50
N ASN A 632 -46.44 16.98 8.41
CA ASN A 632 -47.00 15.63 8.26
C ASN A 632 -46.40 14.88 7.08
N LYS A 633 -45.44 14.03 7.32
CA LYS A 633 -44.75 13.22 6.29
C LYS A 633 -45.32 11.82 6.12
N LYS A 634 -46.45 11.50 6.75
CA LYS A 634 -47.08 10.17 6.64
C LYS A 634 -47.52 9.91 5.21
N VAL A 635 -47.23 8.71 4.72
CA VAL A 635 -47.57 8.25 3.37
C VAL A 635 -48.29 6.93 3.39
N VAL A 636 -49.10 6.66 2.37
CA VAL A 636 -49.85 5.42 2.17
C VAL A 636 -49.38 4.75 0.88
N TRP A 637 -49.05 3.49 0.97
CA TRP A 637 -48.56 2.66 -0.15
C TRP A 637 -49.67 1.77 -0.72
N LYS A 638 -49.74 1.63 -2.05
CA LYS A 638 -50.70 0.75 -2.73
C LYS A 638 -50.07 0.04 -3.93
N SER A 639 -50.33 -1.26 -4.08
CA SER A 639 -49.99 -2.01 -5.29
C SER A 639 -51.23 -2.13 -6.19
N ALA A 640 -51.06 -1.87 -7.49
CA ALA A 640 -52.14 -2.03 -8.50
C ALA A 640 -52.46 -3.51 -8.75
N ASN A 641 -51.51 -4.43 -8.50
CA ASN A 641 -51.75 -5.87 -8.63
C ASN A 641 -50.94 -6.69 -7.58
N THR A 642 -51.62 -7.02 -6.49
CA THR A 642 -51.03 -7.75 -5.37
C THR A 642 -50.69 -9.23 -5.67
N LYS A 643 -51.16 -9.79 -6.79
CA LYS A 643 -50.76 -11.13 -7.28
C LYS A 643 -49.35 -11.11 -7.88
N ILE A 644 -48.91 -9.96 -8.43
CA ILE A 644 -47.57 -9.78 -9.00
C ILE A 644 -46.56 -9.34 -7.93
N ALA A 645 -46.91 -8.28 -7.19
CA ALA A 645 -46.09 -7.82 -6.07
C ALA A 645 -46.95 -7.10 -5.04
N THR A 646 -46.63 -7.26 -3.75
CA THR A 646 -47.25 -6.52 -2.62
C THR A 646 -46.30 -5.44 -2.16
N VAL A 647 -46.82 -4.40 -1.49
CA VAL A 647 -46.04 -3.40 -0.78
C VAL A 647 -46.60 -3.24 0.63
N ASP A 648 -45.73 -3.09 1.62
CA ASP A 648 -46.12 -2.78 3.00
C ASP A 648 -46.09 -1.28 3.32
N GLY A 649 -46.44 -0.92 4.55
CA GLY A 649 -46.47 0.48 5.00
C GLY A 649 -45.13 1.21 4.98
N ASN A 650 -44.02 0.50 4.91
CA ASN A 650 -42.65 1.05 4.84
C ASN A 650 -42.07 1.09 3.42
N GLY A 651 -42.91 0.82 2.38
CA GLY A 651 -42.45 0.81 0.99
C GLY A 651 -41.72 -0.46 0.57
N SER A 652 -41.70 -1.53 1.41
CA SER A 652 -41.04 -2.79 1.07
C SER A 652 -41.93 -3.61 0.13
N VAL A 653 -41.48 -3.73 -1.11
CA VAL A 653 -42.14 -4.46 -2.20
C VAL A 653 -41.70 -5.90 -2.19
N THR A 654 -42.63 -6.85 -2.13
CA THR A 654 -42.34 -8.29 -2.21
C THR A 654 -42.83 -8.84 -3.56
N ALA A 655 -41.92 -9.36 -4.36
CA ALA A 655 -42.22 -9.93 -5.69
C ALA A 655 -42.82 -11.35 -5.57
N LYS A 656 -44.07 -11.57 -6.04
CA LYS A 656 -44.81 -12.85 -5.92
C LYS A 656 -44.84 -13.67 -7.20
N ALA A 657 -45.21 -13.08 -8.32
CA ALA A 657 -45.32 -13.77 -9.58
C ALA A 657 -44.79 -12.93 -10.75
N PRO A 658 -44.34 -13.57 -11.86
CA PRO A 658 -43.87 -12.83 -13.02
C PRO A 658 -44.94 -11.93 -13.64
N GLY A 659 -44.56 -10.70 -13.96
CA GLY A 659 -45.46 -9.69 -14.49
C GLY A 659 -44.99 -8.27 -14.23
N ARG A 660 -45.87 -7.31 -14.49
CA ARG A 660 -45.67 -5.89 -14.19
C ARG A 660 -46.78 -5.36 -13.30
N THR A 661 -46.45 -4.62 -12.32
CA THR A 661 -47.43 -3.89 -11.48
C THR A 661 -46.91 -2.49 -11.14
N LYS A 662 -47.85 -1.58 -10.90
CA LYS A 662 -47.55 -0.21 -10.45
C LYS A 662 -47.65 -0.15 -8.92
N ILE A 663 -46.64 0.30 -8.23
CA ILE A 663 -46.66 0.63 -6.81
C ILE A 663 -46.79 2.16 -6.69
N THR A 664 -47.80 2.62 -5.96
CA THR A 664 -48.06 4.06 -5.75
C THR A 664 -47.93 4.42 -4.28
N VAL A 665 -47.30 5.53 -4.00
CA VAL A 665 -47.26 6.17 -2.70
C VAL A 665 -48.02 7.47 -2.75
N THR A 666 -48.81 7.78 -1.72
CA THR A 666 -49.70 8.97 -1.65
C THR A 666 -49.52 9.62 -0.27
N SER A 667 -49.54 10.96 -0.24
CA SER A 667 -49.51 11.73 1.03
C SER A 667 -50.77 11.51 1.83
N SER A 668 -50.62 11.30 3.14
CA SER A 668 -51.74 11.22 4.08
C SER A 668 -52.38 12.62 4.33
N GLU A 669 -51.64 13.71 4.12
CA GLU A 669 -52.13 15.08 4.30
C GLU A 669 -52.92 15.57 3.09
N ASN A 670 -52.45 15.24 1.87
CA ASN A 670 -53.12 15.66 0.62
C ASN A 670 -52.95 14.55 -0.45
N SER A 671 -54.05 13.89 -0.79
CA SER A 671 -54.06 12.76 -1.76
C SER A 671 -53.71 13.15 -3.21
N SER A 672 -53.73 14.45 -3.54
CA SER A 672 -53.24 14.93 -4.85
C SER A 672 -51.75 14.71 -5.05
N TYR A 673 -50.98 14.63 -3.96
CA TYR A 673 -49.56 14.38 -4.04
C TYR A 673 -49.26 12.86 -3.97
N GLN A 674 -48.87 12.31 -5.13
CA GLN A 674 -48.56 10.90 -5.26
C GLN A 674 -47.40 10.66 -6.25
N ALA A 675 -46.68 9.57 -6.03
CA ALA A 675 -45.63 9.10 -6.93
C ALA A 675 -45.74 7.59 -7.15
N SER A 676 -45.14 7.09 -8.21
CA SER A 676 -45.28 5.65 -8.52
C SER A 676 -44.03 5.03 -9.17
N CYS A 677 -43.83 3.76 -8.88
CA CYS A 677 -42.78 2.94 -9.46
C CYS A 677 -43.39 1.72 -10.18
N THR A 678 -42.93 1.45 -11.40
CA THR A 678 -43.31 0.23 -12.13
C THR A 678 -42.39 -0.91 -11.76
N VAL A 679 -42.94 -1.91 -11.07
CA VAL A 679 -42.17 -3.11 -10.65
C VAL A 679 -42.37 -4.22 -11.66
N THR A 680 -41.28 -4.76 -12.18
CA THR A 680 -41.23 -5.91 -13.09
C THR A 680 -40.68 -7.13 -12.35
N VAL A 681 -41.44 -8.22 -12.35
CA VAL A 681 -40.98 -9.52 -11.80
C VAL A 681 -40.66 -10.44 -12.99
N PRO A 682 -39.41 -10.79 -13.22
CA PRO A 682 -39.01 -11.56 -14.41
C PRO A 682 -39.26 -13.07 -14.25
N TYR A 683 -39.31 -13.78 -15.37
CA TYR A 683 -39.23 -15.23 -15.45
C TYR A 683 -37.84 -15.72 -15.21
N LYS A 684 -37.66 -16.92 -14.62
CA LYS A 684 -36.38 -17.53 -14.27
C LYS A 684 -35.79 -18.33 -15.43
N ILE A 685 -34.50 -18.26 -15.62
CA ILE A 685 -33.73 -19.16 -16.51
C ILE A 685 -32.78 -20.00 -15.66
N THR A 686 -32.94 -21.32 -15.71
CA THR A 686 -32.06 -22.27 -15.03
C THR A 686 -31.19 -23.00 -16.05
N TYR A 687 -29.88 -22.99 -15.87
CA TYR A 687 -28.91 -23.62 -16.76
C TYR A 687 -28.40 -24.94 -16.18
N LYS A 688 -28.72 -26.07 -16.83
CA LYS A 688 -28.19 -27.42 -16.56
C LYS A 688 -26.97 -27.66 -17.45
N LEU A 689 -25.81 -27.36 -16.94
CA LEU A 689 -24.57 -27.25 -17.72
C LEU A 689 -23.89 -28.58 -18.04
N ASN A 690 -24.32 -29.70 -17.44
CA ASN A 690 -23.78 -31.04 -17.68
C ASN A 690 -22.22 -31.06 -17.59
N LYS A 691 -21.68 -30.64 -16.45
CA LYS A 691 -20.24 -30.49 -16.18
C LYS A 691 -19.51 -29.38 -17.00
N GLY A 692 -20.26 -28.44 -17.60
CA GLY A 692 -19.70 -27.22 -18.24
C GLY A 692 -19.73 -26.02 -17.33
N LYS A 693 -19.14 -24.91 -17.79
CA LYS A 693 -19.20 -23.58 -17.16
C LYS A 693 -20.05 -22.65 -18.02
N ASN A 694 -21.01 -21.95 -17.42
CA ASN A 694 -21.89 -21.02 -18.14
C ASN A 694 -21.12 -19.84 -18.72
N ASN A 695 -21.67 -19.21 -19.74
CA ASN A 695 -21.18 -17.90 -20.20
C ASN A 695 -21.75 -16.83 -19.28
N ALA A 696 -20.90 -15.92 -18.80
CA ALA A 696 -21.30 -14.85 -17.87
C ALA A 696 -22.38 -13.90 -18.46
N SER A 697 -22.47 -13.81 -19.80
CA SER A 697 -23.48 -13.00 -20.49
C SER A 697 -24.85 -13.70 -20.61
N ASN A 698 -25.00 -14.92 -20.11
CA ASN A 698 -26.30 -15.60 -20.11
C ASN A 698 -27.10 -15.17 -18.87
N PRO A 699 -28.22 -14.44 -18.99
CA PRO A 699 -28.95 -13.92 -17.84
C PRO A 699 -29.69 -15.06 -17.09
N SER A 700 -29.85 -14.90 -15.78
CA SER A 700 -30.61 -15.82 -14.93
C SER A 700 -32.11 -15.55 -14.93
N THR A 701 -32.53 -14.42 -15.52
CA THR A 701 -33.94 -13.98 -15.61
C THR A 701 -34.19 -13.29 -16.93
N TYR A 702 -35.48 -13.13 -17.33
CA TYR A 702 -35.88 -12.34 -18.48
C TYR A 702 -37.33 -11.85 -18.36
N TYR A 703 -37.62 -10.70 -19.02
CA TYR A 703 -38.98 -10.20 -19.16
C TYR A 703 -39.05 -9.22 -20.34
N GLY A 704 -39.95 -9.46 -21.29
CA GLY A 704 -40.25 -8.54 -22.40
C GLY A 704 -39.08 -8.25 -23.37
N LYS A 705 -37.94 -8.88 -23.21
CA LYS A 705 -36.77 -8.73 -24.10
C LYS A 705 -36.30 -10.11 -24.61
N LYS A 706 -35.89 -10.18 -25.87
CA LYS A 706 -35.30 -11.40 -26.46
C LYS A 706 -33.97 -11.72 -25.79
N VAL A 707 -33.80 -12.95 -25.34
CA VAL A 707 -32.52 -13.44 -24.79
C VAL A 707 -31.83 -14.31 -25.85
N THR A 708 -30.68 -13.86 -26.34
CA THR A 708 -29.82 -14.68 -27.21
C THR A 708 -28.83 -15.46 -26.34
N LEU A 709 -28.92 -16.79 -26.41
CA LEU A 709 -28.12 -17.67 -25.56
C LEU A 709 -26.69 -17.79 -26.06
N LYS A 710 -25.73 -17.41 -25.20
CA LYS A 710 -24.29 -17.52 -25.48
C LYS A 710 -23.80 -18.93 -25.15
N ASN A 711 -22.78 -19.37 -25.88
CA ASN A 711 -22.23 -20.71 -25.72
C ASN A 711 -21.49 -20.82 -24.36
N PRO A 712 -21.77 -21.87 -23.58
CA PRO A 712 -21.00 -22.23 -22.38
C PRO A 712 -19.70 -22.94 -22.77
N SER A 713 -18.85 -23.22 -21.82
CA SER A 713 -17.57 -23.85 -22.06
C SER A 713 -17.38 -25.15 -21.26
N ARG A 714 -16.64 -26.13 -21.83
CA ARG A 714 -16.29 -27.40 -21.16
C ARG A 714 -14.97 -27.96 -21.71
N LYS A 715 -14.03 -28.22 -20.84
CA LYS A 715 -12.71 -28.75 -21.22
C LYS A 715 -12.81 -30.09 -21.92
N GLY A 716 -12.21 -30.18 -23.08
CA GLY A 716 -12.18 -31.39 -23.90
C GLY A 716 -13.46 -31.66 -24.75
N TYR A 717 -14.43 -30.73 -24.73
CA TYR A 717 -15.70 -30.87 -25.45
C TYR A 717 -16.01 -29.65 -26.33
N ALA A 718 -16.71 -29.86 -27.42
CA ALA A 718 -17.34 -28.83 -28.25
C ALA A 718 -18.80 -28.68 -27.82
N PHE A 719 -19.30 -27.44 -27.80
CA PHE A 719 -20.68 -27.15 -27.49
C PHE A 719 -21.60 -27.51 -28.69
N ALA A 720 -22.61 -28.33 -28.46
CA ALA A 720 -23.53 -28.82 -29.53
C ALA A 720 -24.86 -28.06 -29.57
N GLY A 721 -25.17 -27.29 -28.50
CA GLY A 721 -26.36 -26.45 -28.44
C GLY A 721 -27.05 -26.47 -27.09
N TRP A 722 -27.93 -25.49 -26.89
CA TRP A 722 -28.87 -25.42 -25.79
C TRP A 722 -30.16 -26.18 -26.15
N TYR A 723 -30.78 -26.84 -25.17
CA TYR A 723 -32.03 -27.60 -25.33
C TYR A 723 -32.96 -27.31 -24.16
N THR A 724 -34.29 -27.34 -24.42
CA THR A 724 -35.32 -27.13 -23.38
C THR A 724 -35.72 -28.43 -22.68
N ASP A 725 -35.18 -29.57 -23.10
CA ASP A 725 -35.47 -30.90 -22.54
C ASP A 725 -34.16 -31.69 -22.25
N ALA A 726 -34.18 -32.51 -21.22
CA ALA A 726 -33.04 -33.32 -20.79
C ALA A 726 -32.63 -34.43 -21.79
N LYS A 727 -33.54 -34.81 -22.74
CA LYS A 727 -33.28 -35.82 -23.80
C LYS A 727 -32.68 -35.18 -25.06
N PHE A 728 -32.45 -33.86 -25.05
CA PHE A 728 -31.84 -33.07 -26.14
C PHE A 728 -32.61 -33.15 -27.46
N LYS A 729 -33.96 -33.16 -27.42
CA LYS A 729 -34.81 -33.20 -28.62
C LYS A 729 -35.16 -31.78 -29.13
N LYS A 730 -35.44 -30.84 -28.23
CA LYS A 730 -35.88 -29.48 -28.57
C LYS A 730 -34.73 -28.47 -28.40
N LYS A 731 -34.03 -28.18 -29.52
CA LYS A 731 -32.91 -27.22 -29.53
C LYS A 731 -33.44 -25.81 -29.52
N ILE A 732 -32.72 -24.90 -28.78
CA ILE A 732 -33.03 -23.47 -28.67
C ILE A 732 -31.77 -22.63 -28.80
N THR A 733 -31.87 -21.45 -29.40
CA THR A 733 -30.79 -20.47 -29.56
C THR A 733 -31.11 -19.15 -28.90
N SER A 734 -32.40 -18.88 -28.69
CA SER A 734 -32.87 -17.63 -28.03
C SER A 734 -34.22 -17.88 -27.38
N ILE A 735 -34.55 -17.11 -26.36
CA ILE A 735 -35.87 -17.04 -25.74
C ILE A 735 -36.56 -15.80 -26.33
N SER A 736 -37.81 -15.94 -26.80
CA SER A 736 -38.58 -14.84 -27.37
C SER A 736 -38.91 -13.79 -26.33
N SER A 737 -39.01 -12.54 -26.74
CA SER A 737 -39.52 -11.43 -25.90
C SER A 737 -40.98 -11.65 -25.44
N SER A 738 -41.77 -12.40 -26.20
CA SER A 738 -43.17 -12.74 -25.89
C SER A 738 -43.33 -13.97 -24.99
N ALA A 739 -42.25 -14.70 -24.68
CA ALA A 739 -42.31 -15.89 -23.83
C ALA A 739 -42.74 -15.54 -22.39
N LYS A 740 -43.62 -16.37 -21.82
CA LYS A 740 -44.25 -16.18 -20.50
C LYS A 740 -44.10 -17.43 -19.62
N SER A 741 -42.90 -18.00 -19.49
CA SER A 741 -42.65 -19.17 -18.68
C SER A 741 -41.21 -19.21 -18.16
N ASP A 742 -40.95 -19.90 -17.02
CA ASP A 742 -39.60 -20.19 -16.61
C ASP A 742 -38.96 -21.19 -17.60
N TYR A 743 -37.68 -21.09 -17.81
CA TYR A 743 -36.90 -21.99 -18.67
C TYR A 743 -35.88 -22.80 -17.90
N ILE A 744 -35.79 -24.10 -18.21
CA ILE A 744 -34.67 -24.96 -17.83
C ILE A 744 -33.94 -25.33 -19.12
N LEU A 745 -32.68 -24.89 -19.23
CA LEU A 745 -31.87 -25.06 -20.43
C LEU A 745 -30.73 -26.05 -20.16
N TYR A 746 -30.65 -27.07 -21.01
CA TYR A 746 -29.66 -28.14 -20.92
C TYR A 746 -28.56 -27.95 -21.98
N ALA A 747 -27.31 -27.90 -21.54
CA ALA A 747 -26.15 -27.84 -22.43
C ALA A 747 -25.81 -29.23 -22.96
N LYS A 748 -25.79 -29.41 -24.31
CA LYS A 748 -25.33 -30.65 -24.98
C LYS A 748 -23.88 -30.50 -25.38
N TRP A 749 -23.09 -31.53 -25.11
CA TRP A 749 -21.67 -31.56 -25.37
C TRP A 749 -21.27 -32.71 -26.27
N THR A 750 -20.36 -32.47 -27.21
CA THR A 750 -19.71 -33.49 -28.04
C THR A 750 -18.24 -33.56 -27.67
N LYS A 751 -17.75 -34.75 -27.28
CA LYS A 751 -16.32 -34.91 -26.95
C LYS A 751 -15.45 -34.64 -28.18
N VAL A 752 -14.48 -33.76 -28.03
CA VAL A 752 -13.56 -33.42 -29.12
C VAL A 752 -12.61 -34.59 -29.37
N LYS A 753 -12.81 -35.28 -30.51
CA LYS A 753 -11.94 -36.36 -30.98
C LYS A 753 -11.02 -35.79 -32.06
N VAL A 754 -9.73 -36.13 -31.98
CA VAL A 754 -8.71 -35.72 -32.98
C VAL A 754 -8.03 -36.96 -33.50
N ALA A 755 -8.11 -37.15 -34.77
CA ALA A 755 -7.47 -38.30 -35.44
C ALA A 755 -5.94 -38.22 -35.36
N LYS A 756 -5.30 -39.37 -35.42
CA LYS A 756 -3.83 -39.48 -35.48
C LYS A 756 -3.32 -38.77 -36.74
N ALA A 757 -2.30 -37.90 -36.56
CA ALA A 757 -1.65 -37.26 -37.71
C ALA A 757 -0.74 -38.25 -38.47
N SER A 758 -0.58 -38.08 -39.78
CA SER A 758 0.28 -38.90 -40.64
C SER A 758 1.41 -38.02 -41.23
N LEU A 759 2.62 -38.24 -40.75
CA LEU A 759 3.83 -37.58 -41.27
C LEU A 759 4.32 -38.32 -42.53
N THR A 760 4.02 -37.75 -43.71
CA THR A 760 4.30 -38.39 -45.00
C THR A 760 5.77 -38.29 -45.40
N SER A 761 6.36 -37.13 -45.16
CA SER A 761 7.79 -36.89 -45.53
C SER A 761 8.49 -36.05 -44.44
N ALA A 762 9.76 -36.37 -44.20
CA ALA A 762 10.67 -35.55 -43.43
C ALA A 762 12.05 -35.67 -44.12
N LYS A 763 12.51 -34.63 -44.79
CA LYS A 763 13.75 -34.65 -45.63
C LYS A 763 14.62 -33.45 -45.29
N ASN A 764 15.93 -33.62 -45.25
CA ASN A 764 16.88 -32.52 -45.16
C ASN A 764 16.87 -31.78 -46.52
N SER A 765 16.16 -30.66 -46.60
CA SER A 765 15.87 -29.93 -47.82
C SER A 765 16.96 -28.90 -48.20
N LYS A 766 17.45 -28.18 -47.23
CA LYS A 766 18.54 -27.17 -47.37
C LYS A 766 19.48 -27.28 -46.17
N SER A 767 20.61 -26.57 -46.22
CA SER A 767 21.57 -26.53 -45.10
C SER A 767 20.87 -26.22 -43.77
N LYS A 768 21.13 -27.02 -42.76
CA LYS A 768 20.58 -26.91 -41.40
C LYS A 768 19.03 -26.90 -41.30
N GLN A 769 18.33 -27.50 -42.31
CA GLN A 769 16.87 -27.52 -42.39
C GLN A 769 16.29 -28.92 -42.69
N ILE A 770 15.13 -29.19 -42.07
CA ILE A 770 14.30 -30.36 -42.39
C ILE A 770 12.92 -29.89 -42.83
N LEU A 771 12.53 -30.22 -44.08
CA LEU A 771 11.18 -30.00 -44.59
C LEU A 771 10.29 -31.19 -44.24
N LEU A 772 9.18 -30.91 -43.58
CA LEU A 772 8.12 -31.85 -43.25
C LEU A 772 6.92 -31.67 -44.18
N LYS A 773 6.33 -32.78 -44.62
CA LYS A 773 5.02 -32.80 -45.25
C LYS A 773 4.14 -33.86 -44.56
N TYR A 774 2.84 -33.57 -44.38
CA TYR A 774 1.93 -34.48 -43.72
C TYR A 774 0.49 -34.30 -44.21
N LYS A 775 -0.32 -35.39 -44.05
CA LYS A 775 -1.70 -35.37 -44.46
C LYS A 775 -2.57 -34.49 -43.60
N LYS A 776 -3.52 -33.76 -44.23
CA LYS A 776 -4.50 -32.95 -43.53
C LYS A 776 -5.39 -33.84 -42.68
N VAL A 777 -5.55 -33.52 -41.41
CA VAL A 777 -6.49 -34.18 -40.52
C VAL A 777 -7.81 -33.38 -40.51
N SER A 778 -8.93 -34.04 -40.82
CA SER A 778 -10.24 -33.41 -40.93
C SER A 778 -10.62 -32.66 -39.65
N GLY A 779 -10.99 -31.39 -39.82
CA GLY A 779 -11.36 -30.48 -38.72
C GLY A 779 -10.25 -30.12 -37.76
N ALA A 780 -8.97 -30.43 -38.03
CA ALA A 780 -7.87 -29.97 -37.23
C ALA A 780 -7.68 -28.45 -37.38
N LYS A 781 -7.47 -27.78 -36.31
CA LYS A 781 -7.16 -26.31 -36.24
C LYS A 781 -5.67 -26.04 -36.48
N GLY A 782 -4.86 -27.08 -36.28
CA GLY A 782 -3.43 -27.03 -36.54
C GLY A 782 -2.67 -28.27 -36.04
N TYR A 783 -1.38 -28.22 -36.13
CA TYR A 783 -0.46 -29.30 -35.81
C TYR A 783 0.63 -28.85 -34.86
N GLU A 784 1.00 -29.72 -33.91
CA GLU A 784 2.20 -29.57 -33.10
C GLU A 784 3.29 -30.49 -33.66
N ILE A 785 4.40 -29.90 -34.08
CA ILE A 785 5.60 -30.60 -34.51
C ILE A 785 6.51 -30.76 -33.29
N SER A 786 6.96 -31.97 -33.03
CA SER A 786 7.91 -32.27 -31.95
C SER A 786 9.15 -32.90 -32.57
N TYR A 787 10.32 -32.35 -32.29
CA TYR A 787 11.59 -32.89 -32.80
C TYR A 787 12.68 -32.84 -31.71
N SER A 788 13.59 -33.82 -31.76
CA SER A 788 14.66 -34.01 -30.78
C SER A 788 15.80 -34.79 -31.42
N THR A 789 16.99 -34.66 -30.88
CA THR A 789 18.12 -35.61 -31.18
C THR A 789 18.01 -36.89 -30.35
N ASP A 790 17.17 -36.91 -29.32
CA ASP A 790 16.86 -38.13 -28.55
C ASP A 790 15.69 -38.91 -29.14
N LYS A 791 15.92 -40.18 -29.55
CA LYS A 791 14.91 -41.10 -30.09
C LYS A 791 13.70 -41.28 -29.16
N LYS A 792 13.93 -41.27 -27.86
CA LYS A 792 12.86 -41.44 -26.85
C LYS A 792 12.10 -40.17 -26.50
N PHE A 793 12.52 -39.02 -27.05
CA PHE A 793 11.91 -37.69 -26.75
C PHE A 793 11.87 -37.36 -25.25
N LYS A 794 12.88 -37.79 -24.48
CA LYS A 794 13.01 -37.45 -23.06
C LYS A 794 13.86 -36.20 -22.82
N LYS A 795 14.84 -35.95 -23.71
CA LYS A 795 15.76 -34.81 -23.61
C LYS A 795 15.75 -33.97 -24.88
N ALA A 796 16.09 -32.68 -24.79
CA ALA A 796 16.22 -31.72 -25.91
C ALA A 796 15.01 -31.71 -26.88
N VAL A 797 13.78 -31.75 -26.35
CA VAL A 797 12.57 -31.77 -27.17
C VAL A 797 12.12 -30.36 -27.51
N THR A 798 12.14 -30.00 -28.78
CA THR A 798 11.55 -28.74 -29.27
C THR A 798 10.15 -28.99 -29.83
N LYS A 799 9.19 -28.12 -29.45
CA LYS A 799 7.81 -28.14 -29.95
C LYS A 799 7.51 -26.85 -30.72
N LYS A 800 6.90 -26.98 -31.88
CA LYS A 800 6.42 -25.86 -32.72
C LYS A 800 4.99 -26.13 -33.19
N ASN A 801 4.19 -25.08 -33.34
CA ASN A 801 2.83 -25.18 -33.81
C ASN A 801 2.68 -24.53 -35.19
N THR A 802 1.83 -25.08 -36.04
CA THR A 802 1.51 -24.55 -37.38
C THR A 802 0.09 -24.95 -37.78
N ALA A 803 -0.57 -24.12 -38.57
CA ALA A 803 -1.84 -24.48 -39.21
C ALA A 803 -1.64 -25.13 -40.60
N LYS A 804 -0.45 -25.00 -41.19
CA LYS A 804 -0.13 -25.54 -42.51
C LYS A 804 0.11 -27.05 -42.45
N THR A 805 0.01 -27.76 -43.57
CA THR A 805 0.30 -29.21 -43.74
C THR A 805 1.73 -29.50 -44.15
N SER A 806 2.57 -28.48 -44.16
CA SER A 806 4.03 -28.57 -44.31
C SER A 806 4.71 -27.61 -43.32
N TYR A 807 5.90 -27.95 -42.91
CA TYR A 807 6.68 -27.11 -42.00
C TYR A 807 8.17 -27.33 -42.19
N THR A 808 8.95 -26.27 -42.22
CA THR A 808 10.41 -26.32 -42.30
C THR A 808 10.98 -26.06 -40.90
N ILE A 809 11.68 -27.04 -40.37
CA ILE A 809 12.48 -26.87 -39.15
C ILE A 809 13.82 -26.30 -39.58
N SER A 810 14.21 -25.16 -39.10
CA SER A 810 15.48 -24.48 -39.40
C SER A 810 16.39 -24.35 -38.18
N LYS A 811 17.60 -23.87 -38.36
CA LYS A 811 18.64 -23.68 -37.32
C LYS A 811 19.05 -25.00 -36.65
N LEU A 812 19.07 -26.08 -37.39
CA LEU A 812 19.51 -27.40 -36.92
C LEU A 812 21.04 -27.54 -36.98
N LYS A 813 21.61 -28.40 -36.12
CA LYS A 813 23.05 -28.70 -36.14
C LYS A 813 23.37 -29.68 -37.24
N LYS A 814 24.33 -29.33 -38.16
CA LYS A 814 24.85 -30.22 -39.24
C LYS A 814 25.47 -31.46 -38.59
N GLY A 815 25.38 -32.60 -39.25
CA GLY A 815 25.90 -33.88 -38.77
C GLY A 815 25.02 -34.65 -37.80
N LYS A 816 24.06 -33.95 -37.11
CA LYS A 816 23.17 -34.55 -36.11
C LYS A 816 21.95 -35.24 -36.73
N ILE A 817 21.52 -36.30 -36.08
CA ILE A 817 20.26 -37.00 -36.39
C ILE A 817 19.14 -36.40 -35.56
N TYR A 818 18.04 -36.04 -36.23
CA TYR A 818 16.83 -35.59 -35.59
C TYR A 818 15.71 -36.60 -35.80
N TYR A 819 14.97 -36.83 -34.74
CA TYR A 819 13.72 -37.59 -34.73
C TYR A 819 12.56 -36.60 -34.70
N VAL A 820 11.60 -36.83 -35.61
CA VAL A 820 10.48 -35.91 -35.78
C VAL A 820 9.17 -36.64 -35.74
N ARG A 821 8.20 -36.12 -35.02
CA ARG A 821 6.82 -36.60 -34.96
C ARG A 821 5.86 -35.43 -34.91
N ILE A 822 4.64 -35.62 -35.32
CA ILE A 822 3.63 -34.58 -35.33
C ILE A 822 2.34 -35.12 -34.72
N ARG A 823 1.53 -34.20 -34.17
CA ARG A 823 0.13 -34.51 -33.81
C ARG A 823 -0.77 -33.31 -34.18
N ALA A 824 -2.00 -33.64 -34.61
CA ALA A 824 -3.00 -32.62 -34.88
C ALA A 824 -3.67 -32.18 -33.58
N TYR A 825 -4.25 -30.96 -33.56
CA TYR A 825 -5.11 -30.51 -32.48
C TYR A 825 -6.36 -29.84 -33.00
N LYS A 826 -7.44 -29.95 -32.24
CA LYS A 826 -8.65 -29.14 -32.33
C LYS A 826 -8.77 -28.27 -31.10
N MET A 827 -9.60 -27.24 -31.17
CA MET A 827 -9.90 -26.45 -29.98
C MET A 827 -11.17 -26.98 -29.33
N ASP A 828 -11.19 -27.06 -28.02
CA ASP A 828 -12.43 -27.29 -27.27
C ASP A 828 -13.20 -25.99 -27.06
N SER A 829 -14.34 -26.07 -26.42
CA SER A 829 -15.19 -24.88 -26.15
C SER A 829 -14.58 -23.89 -25.13
N THR A 830 -13.49 -24.25 -24.47
CA THR A 830 -12.74 -23.35 -23.58
C THR A 830 -11.61 -22.63 -24.34
N GLY A 831 -11.43 -22.89 -25.63
CA GLY A 831 -10.32 -22.39 -26.42
C GLY A 831 -8.99 -23.12 -26.18
N LYS A 832 -8.99 -24.26 -25.47
CA LYS A 832 -7.76 -25.05 -25.24
C LYS A 832 -7.57 -26.11 -26.30
N LYS A 833 -6.32 -26.43 -26.62
CA LYS A 833 -5.96 -27.46 -27.59
C LYS A 833 -6.24 -28.86 -27.06
N VAL A 834 -6.98 -29.66 -27.81
CA VAL A 834 -7.13 -31.09 -27.60
C VAL A 834 -6.28 -31.78 -28.66
N TYR A 835 -5.31 -32.58 -28.27
CA TYR A 835 -4.37 -33.20 -29.15
C TYR A 835 -4.75 -34.63 -29.51
N GLY A 836 -4.49 -34.98 -30.76
CA GLY A 836 -4.49 -36.37 -31.21
C GLY A 836 -3.22 -37.12 -30.84
N LYS A 837 -3.18 -38.41 -31.10
CA LYS A 837 -1.96 -39.22 -30.95
C LYS A 837 -0.88 -38.72 -31.93
N TYR A 838 0.37 -38.82 -31.51
CA TYR A 838 1.51 -38.53 -32.41
C TYR A 838 1.56 -39.49 -33.61
N SER A 839 2.03 -38.98 -34.77
CA SER A 839 2.40 -39.77 -35.91
C SER A 839 3.48 -40.79 -35.58
N SER A 840 3.71 -41.75 -36.44
CA SER A 840 4.94 -42.51 -36.48
C SER A 840 6.13 -41.52 -36.63
N MET A 841 7.22 -41.81 -35.92
CA MET A 841 8.42 -41.00 -35.91
C MET A 841 9.21 -41.19 -37.21
N LYS A 842 9.75 -40.12 -37.74
CA LYS A 842 10.75 -40.16 -38.85
C LYS A 842 12.12 -39.71 -38.34
N LYS A 843 13.16 -40.42 -38.78
CA LYS A 843 14.60 -40.16 -38.51
C LYS A 843 15.17 -39.41 -39.70
N VAL A 844 15.84 -38.29 -39.47
CA VAL A 844 16.49 -37.51 -40.54
C VAL A 844 17.86 -37.07 -40.06
N LYS A 845 18.93 -37.40 -40.87
CA LYS A 845 20.27 -36.86 -40.67
C LYS A 845 20.37 -35.53 -41.41
N VAL A 846 20.85 -34.50 -40.71
CA VAL A 846 21.08 -33.16 -41.29
C VAL A 846 22.49 -33.18 -41.88
N SER A 847 22.59 -33.49 -43.19
CA SER A 847 23.88 -33.60 -43.89
C SER A 847 24.26 -32.35 -44.68
N LYS A 848 23.25 -31.59 -45.15
CA LYS A 848 23.43 -30.33 -45.90
C LYS A 848 23.55 -29.13 -44.98
#